data_bf15e91760f60810d95f1ddf37e985c2
#
_entry.id   bf15e91760f60810d95f1ddf37e985c2
#
_cell.length_a   1.000
_cell.length_b   1.000
_cell.length_c   1.000
_cell.angle_alpha   90.00
_cell.angle_beta   90.00
_cell.angle_gamma   90.00
#
_symmetry.space_group_name_H-M   'P 1'
#
loop_
_entity.id
_entity.type
_entity.pdbx_description
1 polymer ?
#
loop_
_entity_poly.entity_id
_entity_poly.type
_entity_poly.pdbx_seq_one_letter_code
_entity_poly.pdbx_strand_id
1 'polypeptide(L)'
;MPTTSTRKSTLQYLGLTLFAVSLLIFTAMLGLDDYKFSEENILDPFRAGDQDTIYWQQDAAAFHQAHLKIAGEETGLFTETFSTTFASEKKLKDTYGIAQARVKKHYETEGLPQAVDDQGDPKMKEDGTAELVQMWQVELPDWKLKNNKAFWISEAATGPVKSRPWLFFLLTFGLAALGGLLYILPKFGAKPGIKNDHIYHNPLTRGLDLSWRSVFLTLTVVGILVYGFYYMDDKLFWPAVTTAISLIIVGLVLFVHNSWGRDARDAGPEDYSGWLGILAGTYFIAFYVLLYWASQHIVAWVHMVDPISKGIFEYFSGREKDPGYSQWFLYGLMYCTIMVVMGVRMIARYRHNKYQIIRTISVMFFQLSFAFMIPEILLALNKGWYGNEATLPFQDMKNIWPLDYDFFYSWSIDGFINNPGSLGVFMLFWGIILVIVGVPLMVHLVGKRWYCSWVCGCGGLAETMGDPWRQLSDKSLRAWKFERYIIHGVLIFAILMTAATIYSFLPNDDYWLNRTSFLVIFSVLLAGAMAVALVAYRKSRLTISKLGLLLGVAFGVGMIGLNVFYMTTGGDNYLFANTGSVQKWYGFLIGAGFAGVVGTGFYPLMGNRVWCRFGCPLAAYLGLVQKFQSRFRITTNGSQCISCGNCSTYCEMGIDVRAYAQKGQDIVRSSCVGCGVCAAVCPRGVLRLENSSEDIYDRAETERVIHISEEGGVSLMN
;
A
#
# COMPACT_ATOMS: atom_id res chain seq x y z
N MET A 1 -5.23 -41.23 17.26
CA MET A 1 -4.96 -41.78 15.92
C MET A 1 -3.78 -41.02 15.37
N PRO A 2 -2.72 -41.67 14.87
CA PRO A 2 -1.57 -40.97 14.36
C PRO A 2 -1.95 -40.18 13.13
N THR A 3 -1.70 -38.88 13.19
CA THR A 3 -1.86 -37.97 12.03
C THR A 3 -0.96 -38.44 10.91
N THR A 4 -1.56 -38.94 9.82
CA THR A 4 -0.83 -39.19 8.60
C THR A 4 -0.32 -37.86 8.07
N SER A 5 0.91 -37.51 8.47
CA SER A 5 1.68 -36.46 7.82
C SER A 5 1.70 -36.81 6.32
N THR A 6 0.98 -36.07 5.51
CA THR A 6 1.01 -36.24 4.07
C THR A 6 2.41 -35.84 3.61
N ARG A 7 3.24 -36.88 3.37
CA ARG A 7 4.62 -36.72 2.88
C ARG A 7 4.57 -35.88 1.60
N LYS A 8 5.27 -34.77 1.56
CA LYS A 8 5.34 -33.94 0.34
C LYS A 8 5.89 -34.78 -0.79
N SER A 9 5.36 -34.59 -2.00
CA SER A 9 5.87 -35.28 -3.20
C SER A 9 7.27 -34.78 -3.54
N THR A 10 8.06 -35.58 -4.28
CA THR A 10 9.38 -35.19 -4.76
C THR A 10 9.35 -33.88 -5.52
N LEU A 11 8.29 -33.65 -6.32
CA LEU A 11 8.08 -32.38 -7.05
C LEU A 11 7.92 -31.20 -6.10
N GLN A 12 7.26 -31.37 -4.96
CA GLN A 12 7.10 -30.28 -3.98
C GLN A 12 8.42 -29.94 -3.29
N TYR A 13 9.24 -30.94 -3.00
CA TYR A 13 10.59 -30.67 -2.45
C TYR A 13 11.47 -29.97 -3.48
N LEU A 14 11.47 -30.44 -4.74
CA LEU A 14 12.19 -29.78 -5.82
C LEU A 14 11.72 -28.31 -5.99
N GLY A 15 10.41 -28.10 -6.00
CA GLY A 15 9.82 -26.76 -6.10
C GLY A 15 10.27 -25.83 -4.97
N LEU A 16 10.27 -26.33 -3.73
CA LEU A 16 10.76 -25.56 -2.57
C LEU A 16 12.25 -25.25 -2.67
N THR A 17 13.05 -26.20 -3.13
CA THR A 17 14.50 -25.99 -3.30
C THR A 17 14.77 -24.91 -4.35
N LEU A 18 14.12 -24.99 -5.51
CA LEU A 18 14.28 -23.99 -6.57
C LEU A 18 13.85 -22.60 -6.08
N PHE A 19 12.74 -22.51 -5.37
CA PHE A 19 12.27 -21.25 -4.78
C PHE A 19 13.27 -20.71 -3.75
N ALA A 20 13.80 -21.54 -2.86
CA ALA A 20 14.81 -21.13 -1.88
C ALA A 20 16.10 -20.65 -2.55
N VAL A 21 16.57 -21.35 -3.58
CA VAL A 21 17.75 -20.95 -4.35
C VAL A 21 17.50 -19.60 -5.04
N SER A 22 16.34 -19.41 -5.67
CA SER A 22 16.00 -18.13 -6.31
C SER A 22 16.00 -16.97 -5.31
N LEU A 23 15.47 -17.19 -4.10
CA LEU A 23 15.44 -16.18 -3.05
C LEU A 23 16.84 -15.85 -2.52
N LEU A 24 17.69 -16.85 -2.38
CA LEU A 24 19.10 -16.66 -2.00
C LEU A 24 19.85 -15.84 -3.06
N ILE A 25 19.67 -16.16 -4.36
CA ILE A 25 20.27 -15.39 -5.46
C ILE A 25 19.75 -13.96 -5.44
N PHE A 26 18.43 -13.77 -5.33
CA PHE A 26 17.80 -12.45 -5.27
C PHE A 26 18.38 -11.60 -4.13
N THR A 27 18.58 -12.19 -2.96
CA THR A 27 19.19 -11.48 -1.83
C THR A 27 20.68 -11.21 -2.05
N ALA A 28 21.42 -12.18 -2.59
CA ALA A 28 22.87 -12.04 -2.85
C ALA A 28 23.17 -10.95 -3.88
N MET A 29 22.26 -10.69 -4.82
CA MET A 29 22.43 -9.64 -5.84
C MET A 29 22.72 -8.25 -5.25
N LEU A 30 22.26 -7.97 -4.03
CA LEU A 30 22.51 -6.69 -3.36
C LEU A 30 24.00 -6.40 -3.11
N GLY A 31 24.87 -7.42 -3.18
CA GLY A 31 26.30 -7.29 -2.96
C GLY A 31 27.15 -7.79 -4.13
N LEU A 32 26.58 -7.97 -5.33
CA LEU A 32 27.34 -8.50 -6.47
C LEU A 32 27.89 -7.41 -7.39
N ASP A 33 27.28 -6.23 -7.42
CA ASP A 33 27.72 -5.14 -8.28
C ASP A 33 28.74 -4.25 -7.57
N ASP A 34 29.70 -3.76 -8.34
CA ASP A 34 30.62 -2.70 -7.97
C ASP A 34 30.10 -1.35 -8.53
N TYR A 35 30.53 -0.25 -7.92
CA TYR A 35 30.06 1.09 -8.23
C TYR A 35 31.24 2.02 -8.48
N LYS A 36 31.29 2.62 -9.67
CA LYS A 36 32.29 3.59 -10.07
C LYS A 36 31.61 4.82 -10.65
N PHE A 37 31.72 5.94 -9.96
CA PHE A 37 31.12 7.18 -10.41
C PHE A 37 31.94 7.79 -11.58
N SER A 38 31.25 8.39 -12.52
CA SER A 38 31.84 9.26 -13.53
C SER A 38 31.26 10.68 -13.40
N GLU A 39 32.00 11.65 -13.91
CA GLU A 39 31.54 13.04 -13.97
C GLU A 39 30.20 13.13 -14.70
N GLU A 40 30.08 12.48 -15.84
CA GLU A 40 28.90 12.48 -16.68
C GLU A 40 27.66 11.97 -15.91
N ASN A 41 27.78 10.85 -15.19
CA ASN A 41 26.68 10.26 -14.41
C ASN A 41 26.12 11.22 -13.35
N ILE A 42 26.98 12.01 -12.70
CA ILE A 42 26.56 12.93 -11.64
C ILE A 42 26.04 14.25 -12.20
N LEU A 43 26.64 14.72 -13.30
CA LEU A 43 26.29 16.03 -13.87
C LEU A 43 25.09 15.99 -14.82
N ASP A 44 24.73 14.82 -15.39
CA ASP A 44 23.57 14.69 -16.28
C ASP A 44 22.26 15.24 -15.69
N PRO A 45 21.90 14.98 -14.44
CA PRO A 45 20.70 15.58 -13.83
C PRO A 45 20.73 17.11 -13.77
N PHE A 46 21.89 17.72 -13.82
CA PHE A 46 22.02 19.19 -13.91
C PHE A 46 21.94 19.70 -15.34
N ARG A 47 22.38 18.88 -16.34
CA ARG A 47 22.30 19.22 -17.77
C ARG A 47 20.89 19.12 -18.32
N ALA A 48 20.14 18.13 -17.86
CA ALA A 48 18.72 17.96 -18.17
C ALA A 48 17.82 18.95 -17.40
N GLY A 49 18.41 20.07 -16.95
CA GLY A 49 17.75 21.05 -16.10
C GLY A 49 16.37 21.44 -16.58
N ASP A 50 15.45 21.48 -15.63
CA ASP A 50 14.09 21.91 -15.80
C ASP A 50 14.03 23.12 -16.75
N GLN A 51 13.25 22.98 -17.84
CA GLN A 51 13.04 24.06 -18.81
C GLN A 51 12.40 25.30 -18.20
N ASP A 52 11.94 25.18 -16.93
CA ASP A 52 11.39 26.26 -16.12
C ASP A 52 12.44 27.02 -15.29
N THR A 53 13.74 26.77 -15.52
CA THR A 53 14.80 27.47 -14.81
C THR A 53 14.98 28.88 -15.38
N ILE A 54 14.83 29.88 -14.53
CA ILE A 54 15.08 31.29 -14.81
C ILE A 54 16.49 31.45 -15.37
N TYR A 55 16.70 32.34 -16.36
CA TYR A 55 17.96 32.48 -17.10
C TYR A 55 19.23 32.63 -16.24
N TRP A 56 19.15 33.29 -15.08
CA TRP A 56 20.28 33.36 -14.15
C TRP A 56 20.69 31.98 -13.58
N GLN A 57 19.79 31.03 -13.52
CA GLN A 57 20.09 29.68 -13.04
C GLN A 57 20.98 28.89 -14.01
N GLN A 58 21.05 29.25 -15.29
CA GLN A 58 21.93 28.59 -16.25
C GLN A 58 23.41 28.79 -15.87
N ASP A 59 23.79 30.00 -15.54
CA ASP A 59 25.16 30.31 -15.10
C ASP A 59 25.45 29.73 -13.73
N ALA A 60 24.48 29.79 -12.80
CA ALA A 60 24.60 29.17 -11.50
C ALA A 60 24.70 27.64 -11.62
N ALA A 61 23.92 27.00 -12.52
CA ALA A 61 24.00 25.56 -12.73
C ALA A 61 25.39 25.15 -13.26
N ALA A 62 25.93 25.87 -14.22
CA ALA A 62 27.30 25.63 -14.73
C ALA A 62 28.35 25.77 -13.63
N PHE A 63 28.22 26.77 -12.78
CA PHE A 63 29.10 26.96 -11.63
C PHE A 63 28.99 25.82 -10.62
N HIS A 64 27.76 25.38 -10.28
CA HIS A 64 27.52 24.23 -9.41
C HIS A 64 28.13 22.95 -9.98
N GLN A 65 27.98 22.71 -11.27
CA GLN A 65 28.56 21.55 -11.97
C GLN A 65 30.08 21.56 -11.85
N ALA A 66 30.71 22.70 -12.14
CA ALA A 66 32.17 22.85 -12.03
C ALA A 66 32.66 22.57 -10.61
N HIS A 67 31.95 23.09 -9.57
CA HIS A 67 32.30 22.84 -8.18
C HIS A 67 32.11 21.41 -7.76
N LEU A 68 31.06 20.74 -8.24
CA LEU A 68 30.83 19.32 -7.96
C LEU A 68 31.92 18.45 -8.59
N LYS A 69 32.33 18.77 -9.82
CA LYS A 69 33.43 18.13 -10.52
C LYS A 69 34.75 18.25 -9.75
N ILE A 70 35.13 19.49 -9.37
CA ILE A 70 36.37 19.75 -8.61
C ILE A 70 36.31 18.99 -7.26
N ALA A 71 35.19 19.05 -6.55
CA ALA A 71 35.03 18.32 -5.31
C ALA A 71 35.15 16.80 -5.52
N GLY A 72 34.56 16.26 -6.59
CA GLY A 72 34.64 14.85 -6.95
C GLY A 72 36.06 14.37 -7.21
N GLU A 73 36.85 15.15 -7.97
CA GLU A 73 38.26 14.87 -8.26
C GLU A 73 39.11 14.90 -6.98
N GLU A 74 38.95 15.92 -6.14
CA GLU A 74 39.72 16.08 -4.92
C GLU A 74 39.40 15.02 -3.85
N THR A 75 38.14 14.56 -3.80
CA THR A 75 37.71 13.55 -2.83
C THR A 75 37.90 12.13 -3.31
N GLY A 76 38.33 11.94 -4.55
CA GLY A 76 38.52 10.64 -5.19
C GLY A 76 37.21 9.98 -5.63
N LEU A 77 36.06 10.68 -5.65
CA LEU A 77 34.77 10.11 -6.02
C LEU A 77 34.79 9.51 -7.43
N PHE A 78 35.47 10.13 -8.39
CA PHE A 78 35.54 9.67 -9.78
C PHE A 78 36.64 8.66 -10.06
N THR A 79 37.52 8.39 -9.10
CA THR A 79 38.66 7.48 -9.22
C THR A 79 38.51 6.18 -8.44
N GLU A 80 37.67 6.17 -7.42
CA GLU A 80 37.45 5.03 -6.54
C GLU A 80 36.35 4.10 -7.05
N THR A 81 36.52 2.79 -6.79
CA THR A 81 35.48 1.79 -7.02
C THR A 81 34.96 1.28 -5.68
N PHE A 82 33.65 1.26 -5.50
CA PHE A 82 32.99 0.85 -4.26
C PHE A 82 32.33 -0.49 -4.45
N SER A 83 32.55 -1.41 -3.52
CA SER A 83 31.95 -2.75 -3.52
C SER A 83 30.54 -2.80 -2.90
N THR A 84 30.05 -1.71 -2.32
CA THR A 84 28.74 -1.66 -1.69
C THR A 84 28.05 -0.32 -1.96
N THR A 85 26.71 -0.35 -2.06
CA THR A 85 25.88 0.85 -2.17
C THR A 85 26.01 1.77 -0.94
N PHE A 86 26.28 1.21 0.25
CA PHE A 86 26.48 2.01 1.46
C PHE A 86 27.73 2.86 1.40
N ALA A 87 28.85 2.27 0.92
CA ALA A 87 30.10 3.01 0.75
C ALA A 87 29.94 4.09 -0.35
N SER A 88 29.29 3.73 -1.45
CA SER A 88 28.98 4.66 -2.55
C SER A 88 28.12 5.83 -2.08
N GLU A 89 27.06 5.57 -1.35
CA GLU A 89 26.15 6.61 -0.82
C GLU A 89 26.89 7.54 0.14
N LYS A 90 27.69 6.96 1.06
CA LYS A 90 28.46 7.76 2.00
C LYS A 90 29.40 8.72 1.27
N LYS A 91 30.19 8.18 0.32
CA LYS A 91 31.17 8.99 -0.42
C LYS A 91 30.46 10.08 -1.26
N LEU A 92 29.34 9.72 -1.92
CA LEU A 92 28.53 10.67 -2.68
C LEU A 92 28.02 11.82 -1.79
N LYS A 93 27.51 11.50 -0.60
CA LYS A 93 27.07 12.52 0.39
C LYS A 93 28.21 13.41 0.84
N ASP A 94 29.37 12.83 1.17
CA ASP A 94 30.53 13.58 1.61
C ASP A 94 31.01 14.55 0.51
N THR A 95 31.08 14.06 -0.75
CA THR A 95 31.47 14.89 -1.91
C THR A 95 30.46 16.01 -2.16
N TYR A 96 29.17 15.70 -2.12
CA TYR A 96 28.10 16.69 -2.30
C TYR A 96 28.14 17.75 -1.21
N GLY A 97 28.38 17.38 0.04
CA GLY A 97 28.52 18.31 1.16
C GLY A 97 29.73 19.24 1.00
N ILE A 98 30.85 18.73 0.48
CA ILE A 98 32.03 19.55 0.15
C ILE A 98 31.68 20.57 -0.95
N ALA A 99 30.99 20.11 -2.01
CA ALA A 99 30.54 20.97 -3.09
C ALA A 99 29.59 22.07 -2.61
N GLN A 100 28.62 21.74 -1.75
CA GLN A 100 27.72 22.73 -1.11
C GLN A 100 28.50 23.80 -0.33
N ALA A 101 29.43 23.35 0.51
CA ALA A 101 30.25 24.28 1.32
C ALA A 101 31.08 25.22 0.43
N ARG A 102 31.63 24.73 -0.68
CA ARG A 102 32.39 25.52 -1.63
C ARG A 102 31.54 26.55 -2.37
N VAL A 103 30.38 26.11 -2.87
CA VAL A 103 29.41 26.99 -3.55
C VAL A 103 28.99 28.12 -2.60
N LYS A 104 28.64 27.78 -1.36
CA LYS A 104 28.28 28.77 -0.33
C LYS A 104 29.39 29.76 -0.06
N LYS A 105 30.60 29.28 0.19
CA LYS A 105 31.76 30.13 0.43
C LYS A 105 32.08 31.06 -0.75
N HIS A 106 31.92 30.56 -1.98
CA HIS A 106 32.13 31.36 -3.19
C HIS A 106 31.20 32.57 -3.19
N TYR A 107 29.89 32.34 -3.07
CA TYR A 107 28.92 33.43 -3.09
C TYR A 107 28.98 34.35 -1.87
N GLU A 108 29.46 33.87 -0.73
CA GLU A 108 29.74 34.71 0.44
C GLU A 108 30.94 35.65 0.19
N THR A 109 31.90 35.23 -0.66
CA THR A 109 33.13 36.00 -0.94
C THR A 109 32.98 36.92 -2.14
N GLU A 110 32.45 36.41 -3.25
CA GLU A 110 32.33 37.15 -4.53
C GLU A 110 31.03 37.97 -4.63
N GLY A 111 30.07 37.71 -3.72
CA GLY A 111 28.75 38.32 -3.76
C GLY A 111 27.74 37.54 -4.60
N LEU A 112 26.46 37.83 -4.40
CA LEU A 112 25.35 37.17 -5.08
C LEU A 112 25.16 37.77 -6.49
N PRO A 113 24.84 36.93 -7.52
CA PRO A 113 24.58 37.43 -8.86
C PRO A 113 23.32 38.30 -8.91
N GLN A 114 23.20 39.12 -9.93
CA GLN A 114 22.01 39.90 -10.21
C GLN A 114 20.91 38.98 -10.78
N ALA A 115 19.70 39.15 -10.27
CA ALA A 115 18.53 38.43 -10.79
C ALA A 115 18.18 38.93 -12.21
N VAL A 116 17.73 38.00 -13.07
CA VAL A 116 17.22 38.30 -14.41
C VAL A 116 15.73 37.93 -14.52
N ASP A 117 15.04 38.56 -15.45
CA ASP A 117 13.66 38.24 -15.77
C ASP A 117 13.55 37.07 -16.75
N ASP A 118 12.31 36.72 -17.14
CA ASP A 118 12.03 35.61 -18.06
C ASP A 118 12.58 35.82 -19.49
N GLN A 119 13.02 37.05 -19.82
CA GLN A 119 13.63 37.41 -21.09
C GLN A 119 15.17 37.46 -21.02
N GLY A 120 15.73 37.29 -19.81
CA GLY A 120 17.18 37.37 -19.53
C GLY A 120 17.68 38.74 -19.22
N ASP A 121 16.81 39.73 -19.04
CA ASP A 121 17.18 41.12 -18.69
C ASP A 121 17.36 41.26 -17.20
N PRO A 122 18.35 42.11 -16.77
CA PRO A 122 18.66 42.33 -15.35
C PRO A 122 17.46 42.94 -14.60
N LYS A 123 17.01 42.29 -13.52
CA LYS A 123 15.97 42.83 -12.65
C LYS A 123 16.52 43.98 -11.80
N MET A 124 15.74 45.06 -11.72
CA MET A 124 16.01 46.21 -10.89
C MET A 124 14.90 46.37 -9.85
N LYS A 125 15.28 46.79 -8.64
CA LYS A 125 14.32 47.18 -7.61
C LYS A 125 13.68 48.53 -7.94
N GLU A 126 12.58 48.87 -7.25
CA GLU A 126 11.90 50.15 -7.43
C GLU A 126 12.79 51.38 -7.15
N ASP A 127 13.85 51.21 -6.34
CA ASP A 127 14.86 52.25 -6.02
C ASP A 127 15.96 52.36 -7.08
N GLY A 128 15.90 51.58 -8.17
CA GLY A 128 16.90 51.58 -9.24
C GLY A 128 18.18 50.79 -8.93
N THR A 129 18.26 50.11 -7.79
CA THR A 129 19.36 49.20 -7.48
C THR A 129 19.14 47.80 -8.08
N ALA A 130 20.24 47.10 -8.37
CA ALA A 130 20.19 45.73 -8.88
C ALA A 130 19.50 44.79 -7.86
N GLU A 131 18.51 44.03 -8.31
CA GLU A 131 17.96 42.98 -7.49
C GLU A 131 18.90 41.76 -7.49
N LEU A 132 19.42 41.39 -6.32
CA LEU A 132 20.32 40.26 -6.17
C LEU A 132 19.50 38.99 -5.90
N VAL A 133 20.00 37.88 -6.42
CA VAL A 133 19.49 36.56 -6.11
C VAL A 133 19.68 36.24 -4.64
N GLN A 134 18.77 35.49 -4.03
CA GLN A 134 18.91 35.07 -2.63
C GLN A 134 19.85 33.85 -2.51
N MET A 135 20.60 33.76 -1.40
CA MET A 135 21.56 32.68 -1.18
C MET A 135 20.99 31.29 -1.40
N TRP A 136 19.76 31.02 -0.92
CA TRP A 136 19.12 29.74 -1.07
C TRP A 136 18.82 29.33 -2.53
N GLN A 137 18.81 30.29 -3.45
CA GLN A 137 18.58 30.06 -4.87
C GLN A 137 19.84 29.58 -5.59
N VAL A 138 21.02 29.98 -5.11
CA VAL A 138 22.32 29.62 -5.70
C VAL A 138 23.01 28.46 -4.97
N GLU A 139 22.61 28.13 -3.76
CA GLU A 139 23.13 26.96 -3.03
C GLU A 139 22.75 25.64 -3.72
N LEU A 140 23.64 24.65 -3.63
CA LEU A 140 23.32 23.27 -4.01
C LEU A 140 22.27 22.72 -3.03
N PRO A 141 21.03 22.44 -3.47
CA PRO A 141 19.95 22.10 -2.56
C PRO A 141 19.99 20.62 -2.15
N ASP A 142 19.74 20.32 -0.89
CA ASP A 142 19.70 18.95 -0.35
C ASP A 142 18.71 18.03 -1.07
N TRP A 143 17.63 18.60 -1.59
CA TRP A 143 16.63 17.82 -2.33
C TRP A 143 17.17 17.23 -3.64
N LYS A 144 18.14 17.87 -4.30
CA LYS A 144 18.81 17.33 -5.50
C LYS A 144 19.52 16.01 -5.17
N LEU A 145 20.32 16.00 -4.11
CA LEU A 145 20.96 14.75 -3.66
C LEU A 145 19.92 13.71 -3.27
N LYS A 146 18.91 14.11 -2.50
CA LYS A 146 17.88 13.20 -2.01
C LYS A 146 17.11 12.52 -3.15
N ASN A 147 16.75 13.26 -4.19
CA ASN A 147 15.95 12.75 -5.29
C ASN A 147 16.77 11.94 -6.31
N ASN A 148 18.03 12.32 -6.53
CA ASN A 148 18.85 11.74 -7.60
C ASN A 148 19.86 10.70 -7.11
N LYS A 149 20.09 10.51 -5.81
CA LYS A 149 21.13 9.57 -5.34
C LYS A 149 20.95 8.14 -5.82
N ALA A 150 19.71 7.65 -5.87
CA ALA A 150 19.43 6.30 -6.36
C ALA A 150 19.74 6.17 -7.85
N PHE A 151 19.43 7.19 -8.63
CA PHE A 151 19.79 7.29 -10.04
C PHE A 151 21.32 7.33 -10.23
N TRP A 152 22.03 8.19 -9.52
CA TRP A 152 23.49 8.27 -9.61
C TRP A 152 24.19 6.97 -9.23
N ILE A 153 23.73 6.30 -8.17
CA ILE A 153 24.27 4.98 -7.78
C ILE A 153 23.93 3.92 -8.84
N SER A 154 22.75 3.99 -9.44
CA SER A 154 22.36 3.10 -10.54
C SER A 154 23.27 3.24 -11.74
N GLU A 155 23.53 4.48 -12.17
CA GLU A 155 24.42 4.74 -13.30
C GLU A 155 25.87 4.34 -12.98
N ALA A 156 26.33 4.52 -11.75
CA ALA A 156 27.66 4.13 -11.30
C ALA A 156 27.88 2.60 -11.23
N ALA A 157 26.85 1.79 -11.27
CA ALA A 157 26.98 0.33 -11.18
C ALA A 157 27.68 -0.25 -12.40
N THR A 158 28.65 -1.16 -12.18
CA THR A 158 29.51 -1.78 -13.22
C THR A 158 29.58 -3.30 -13.09
N GLY A 159 28.77 -3.93 -12.23
CA GLY A 159 28.91 -5.33 -11.88
C GLY A 159 28.20 -6.34 -12.80
N PRO A 160 28.19 -7.60 -12.39
CA PRO A 160 27.64 -8.69 -13.19
C PRO A 160 26.13 -8.62 -13.35
N VAL A 161 25.38 -8.00 -12.43
CA VAL A 161 23.93 -7.88 -12.55
C VAL A 161 23.57 -6.91 -13.66
N LYS A 162 24.19 -5.71 -13.70
CA LYS A 162 23.98 -4.72 -14.75
C LYS A 162 24.43 -5.25 -16.12
N SER A 163 25.53 -6.05 -16.18
CA SER A 163 26.05 -6.58 -17.46
C SER A 163 25.28 -7.79 -18.00
N ARG A 164 24.62 -8.58 -17.12
CA ARG A 164 23.89 -9.80 -17.50
C ARG A 164 22.50 -9.87 -16.85
N PRO A 165 21.67 -8.86 -17.03
CA PRO A 165 20.39 -8.74 -16.31
C PRO A 165 19.43 -9.90 -16.61
N TRP A 166 19.35 -10.38 -17.86
CA TRP A 166 18.51 -11.51 -18.26
C TRP A 166 18.86 -12.82 -17.52
N LEU A 167 20.16 -13.05 -17.27
CA LEU A 167 20.59 -14.22 -16.51
C LEU A 167 20.02 -14.16 -15.09
N PHE A 168 20.18 -13.03 -14.41
CA PHE A 168 19.68 -12.86 -13.05
C PHE A 168 18.15 -12.85 -12.99
N PHE A 169 17.48 -12.31 -14.00
CA PHE A 169 16.04 -12.39 -14.11
C PHE A 169 15.54 -13.85 -14.20
N LEU A 170 16.16 -14.69 -15.02
CA LEU A 170 15.80 -16.10 -15.13
C LEU A 170 16.13 -16.88 -13.85
N LEU A 171 17.28 -16.61 -13.22
CA LEU A 171 17.70 -17.25 -11.98
C LEU A 171 16.86 -16.84 -10.76
N THR A 172 16.19 -15.71 -10.81
CA THR A 172 15.30 -15.22 -9.74
C THR A 172 13.84 -15.46 -10.08
N PHE A 173 13.24 -14.64 -10.94
CA PHE A 173 11.83 -14.74 -11.30
C PHE A 173 11.48 -16.06 -11.99
N GLY A 174 12.33 -16.54 -12.90
CA GLY A 174 12.12 -17.80 -13.59
C GLY A 174 12.12 -19.00 -12.65
N LEU A 175 13.17 -19.13 -11.82
CA LEU A 175 13.25 -20.23 -10.84
C LEU A 175 12.18 -20.11 -9.75
N ALA A 176 11.86 -18.90 -9.28
CA ALA A 176 10.79 -18.69 -8.29
C ALA A 176 9.43 -19.13 -8.83
N ALA A 177 9.10 -18.71 -10.05
CA ALA A 177 7.84 -19.08 -10.71
C ALA A 177 7.78 -20.59 -10.97
N LEU A 178 8.84 -21.17 -11.53
CA LEU A 178 8.93 -22.61 -11.76
C LEU A 178 8.82 -23.40 -10.45
N GLY A 179 9.58 -23.01 -9.44
CA GLY A 179 9.56 -23.64 -8.13
C GLY A 179 8.18 -23.56 -7.48
N GLY A 180 7.52 -22.41 -7.55
CA GLY A 180 6.15 -22.22 -7.07
C GLY A 180 5.15 -23.11 -7.81
N LEU A 181 5.22 -23.17 -9.14
CA LEU A 181 4.33 -24.03 -9.94
C LEU A 181 4.56 -25.51 -9.65
N LEU A 182 5.81 -25.99 -9.59
CA LEU A 182 6.14 -27.37 -9.23
C LEU A 182 5.62 -27.73 -7.83
N TYR A 183 5.65 -26.81 -6.88
CA TYR A 183 5.07 -27.00 -5.56
C TYR A 183 3.54 -27.12 -5.60
N ILE A 184 2.89 -26.38 -6.51
CA ILE A 184 1.42 -26.31 -6.63
C ILE A 184 0.85 -27.47 -7.43
N LEU A 185 1.52 -27.93 -8.49
CA LEU A 185 1.01 -28.97 -9.41
C LEU A 185 0.45 -30.21 -8.70
N PRO A 186 1.13 -30.82 -7.71
CA PRO A 186 0.58 -31.99 -7.02
C PRO A 186 -0.71 -31.72 -6.24
N LYS A 187 -1.01 -30.44 -5.94
CA LYS A 187 -2.25 -30.07 -5.25
C LYS A 187 -3.49 -30.25 -6.12
N PHE A 188 -3.35 -30.24 -7.43
CA PHE A 188 -4.45 -30.55 -8.35
C PHE A 188 -4.89 -32.03 -8.29
N GLY A 189 -4.01 -32.95 -7.91
CA GLY A 189 -4.35 -34.35 -7.66
C GLY A 189 -5.01 -34.63 -6.31
N ALA A 190 -4.89 -33.69 -5.34
CA ALA A 190 -5.49 -33.83 -4.03
C ALA A 190 -6.97 -33.41 -4.04
N LYS A 191 -7.78 -33.91 -3.09
CA LYS A 191 -9.16 -33.44 -2.92
C LYS A 191 -9.18 -31.94 -2.65
N PRO A 192 -10.05 -31.16 -3.32
CA PRO A 192 -10.13 -29.71 -3.12
C PRO A 192 -10.68 -29.34 -1.74
N GLY A 193 -10.52 -28.08 -1.37
CA GLY A 193 -11.05 -27.53 -0.14
C GLY A 193 -10.09 -27.64 1.05
N ILE A 194 -10.62 -27.31 2.22
CA ILE A 194 -9.92 -27.37 3.49
C ILE A 194 -10.26 -28.70 4.16
N LYS A 195 -9.26 -29.48 4.52
CA LYS A 195 -9.46 -30.72 5.26
C LYS A 195 -9.80 -30.38 6.72
N ASN A 196 -10.79 -31.12 7.28
CA ASN A 196 -11.18 -30.95 8.69
C ASN A 196 -10.17 -31.53 9.69
N ASP A 197 -9.03 -32.04 9.23
CA ASP A 197 -8.03 -32.75 10.03
C ASP A 197 -7.36 -31.84 11.08
N HIS A 198 -7.53 -30.51 10.97
CA HIS A 198 -6.93 -29.51 11.83
C HIS A 198 -8.00 -28.57 12.40
N ILE A 199 -8.96 -29.13 13.15
CA ILE A 199 -9.94 -28.34 13.90
C ILE A 199 -9.25 -27.81 15.15
N TYR A 200 -8.89 -26.54 15.14
CA TYR A 200 -8.42 -25.85 16.34
C TYR A 200 -9.61 -25.56 17.25
N HIS A 201 -9.67 -26.27 18.36
CA HIS A 201 -10.85 -26.32 19.22
C HIS A 201 -11.23 -25.00 19.90
N ASN A 202 -10.38 -23.98 19.90
CA ASN A 202 -10.77 -22.70 20.51
C ASN A 202 -9.98 -21.48 20.00
N PRO A 203 -10.42 -20.80 18.93
CA PRO A 203 -9.84 -19.52 18.52
C PRO A 203 -10.01 -18.41 19.57
N LEU A 204 -10.95 -18.56 20.53
CA LEU A 204 -11.19 -17.58 21.59
C LEU A 204 -10.17 -17.66 22.74
N THR A 205 -9.60 -18.81 23.02
CA THR A 205 -8.58 -18.96 24.08
C THR A 205 -7.20 -18.51 23.65
N ARG A 206 -6.91 -18.47 22.35
CA ARG A 206 -5.67 -17.90 21.80
C ARG A 206 -5.60 -16.37 21.87
N GLY A 207 -6.70 -15.70 22.10
CA GLY A 207 -6.75 -14.24 22.29
C GLY A 207 -5.96 -13.72 23.51
N LEU A 208 -5.46 -14.61 24.39
CA LEU A 208 -4.59 -14.24 25.51
C LEU A 208 -3.14 -13.95 25.07
N ASP A 209 -2.71 -14.44 23.91
CA ASP A 209 -1.39 -14.14 23.34
C ASP A 209 -1.35 -12.75 22.63
N LEU A 210 -2.46 -12.04 22.66
CA LEU A 210 -2.54 -10.67 22.14
C LEU A 210 -1.55 -9.72 22.86
N SER A 211 -1.17 -10.01 24.09
CA SER A 211 -0.23 -9.19 24.85
C SER A 211 1.15 -9.07 24.19
N TRP A 212 1.73 -10.18 23.74
CA TRP A 212 3.04 -10.17 23.08
C TRP A 212 2.98 -9.69 21.64
N ARG A 213 1.90 -10.02 20.92
CA ARG A 213 1.62 -9.45 19.61
C ARG A 213 1.40 -7.94 19.70
N SER A 214 0.74 -7.47 20.75
CA SER A 214 0.56 -6.05 21.03
C SER A 214 1.88 -5.36 21.33
N VAL A 215 2.77 -5.99 22.13
CA VAL A 215 4.11 -5.46 22.41
C VAL A 215 4.91 -5.34 21.12
N PHE A 216 4.96 -6.40 20.30
CA PHE A 216 5.65 -6.37 19.01
C PHE A 216 5.06 -5.29 18.08
N LEU A 217 3.75 -5.21 17.96
CA LEU A 217 3.06 -4.20 17.17
C LEU A 217 3.40 -2.79 17.67
N THR A 218 3.34 -2.58 18.99
CA THR A 218 3.68 -1.29 19.61
C THR A 218 5.13 -0.90 19.31
N LEU A 219 6.07 -1.82 19.51
CA LEU A 219 7.49 -1.58 19.23
C LEU A 219 7.74 -1.27 17.74
N THR A 220 7.03 -1.96 16.84
CA THR A 220 7.14 -1.68 15.40
C THR A 220 6.53 -0.32 15.05
N VAL A 221 5.38 0.03 15.62
CA VAL A 221 4.75 1.36 15.41
C VAL A 221 5.64 2.46 15.96
N VAL A 222 6.19 2.29 17.17
CA VAL A 222 7.15 3.24 17.76
C VAL A 222 8.39 3.36 16.87
N GLY A 223 8.93 2.24 16.38
CA GLY A 223 10.05 2.24 15.45
C GLY A 223 9.76 2.99 14.14
N ILE A 224 8.57 2.81 13.57
CA ILE A 224 8.12 3.54 12.38
C ILE A 224 7.98 5.04 12.68
N LEU A 225 7.41 5.41 13.83
CA LEU A 225 7.28 6.81 14.24
C LEU A 225 8.64 7.47 14.44
N VAL A 226 9.56 6.81 15.14
CA VAL A 226 10.93 7.29 15.36
C VAL A 226 11.64 7.48 14.02
N TYR A 227 11.49 6.54 13.10
CA TYR A 227 12.03 6.66 11.75
C TYR A 227 11.34 7.79 10.96
N GLY A 228 10.04 8.00 11.15
CA GLY A 228 9.29 9.09 10.53
C GLY A 228 9.77 10.47 11.01
N PHE A 229 9.99 10.64 12.31
CA PHE A 229 10.60 11.85 12.85
C PHE A 229 11.99 12.11 12.24
N TYR A 230 12.78 11.05 12.08
CA TYR A 230 14.04 11.13 11.38
C TYR A 230 13.91 11.55 9.91
N TYR A 231 12.96 10.95 9.18
CA TYR A 231 12.73 11.29 7.77
C TYR A 231 12.31 12.76 7.57
N MET A 232 11.76 13.38 8.61
CA MET A 232 11.34 14.78 8.63
C MET A 232 12.43 15.75 9.13
N ASP A 233 13.41 15.27 9.92
CA ASP A 233 14.52 16.06 10.48
C ASP A 233 15.85 15.28 10.43
N ASP A 234 16.74 15.72 9.54
CA ASP A 234 18.04 15.07 9.31
C ASP A 234 18.97 15.05 10.53
N LYS A 235 18.77 15.93 11.50
CA LYS A 235 19.61 16.03 12.71
C LYS A 235 19.39 14.88 13.70
N LEU A 236 18.24 14.23 13.63
CA LEU A 236 17.87 13.09 14.48
C LEU A 236 18.17 11.71 13.84
N PHE A 237 18.79 11.70 12.69
CA PHE A 237 18.98 10.53 11.84
C PHE A 237 19.51 9.27 12.53
N TRP A 238 20.77 9.27 12.88
CA TRP A 238 21.39 8.06 13.38
C TRP A 238 20.83 7.55 14.70
N PRO A 239 20.57 8.43 15.68
CA PRO A 239 19.89 8.00 16.91
C PRO A 239 18.49 7.41 16.64
N ALA A 240 17.73 7.99 15.72
CA ALA A 240 16.38 7.54 15.41
C ALA A 240 16.39 6.20 14.68
N VAL A 241 17.25 6.01 13.67
CA VAL A 241 17.38 4.74 12.93
C VAL A 241 17.89 3.64 13.85
N THR A 242 18.91 3.87 14.62
CA THR A 242 19.43 2.86 15.56
C THR A 242 18.41 2.49 16.62
N THR A 243 17.63 3.46 17.11
CA THR A 243 16.54 3.21 18.04
C THR A 243 15.42 2.42 17.37
N ALA A 244 15.00 2.79 16.16
CA ALA A 244 13.97 2.09 15.41
C ALA A 244 14.35 0.64 15.12
N ILE A 245 15.56 0.40 14.64
CA ILE A 245 16.09 -0.95 14.37
C ILE A 245 16.17 -1.75 15.67
N SER A 246 16.68 -1.16 16.76
CA SER A 246 16.78 -1.82 18.06
C SER A 246 15.39 -2.22 18.59
N LEU A 247 14.40 -1.35 18.51
CA LEU A 247 13.02 -1.63 18.91
C LEU A 247 12.38 -2.74 18.06
N ILE A 248 12.64 -2.74 16.75
CA ILE A 248 12.18 -3.81 15.85
C ILE A 248 12.85 -5.14 16.20
N ILE A 249 14.17 -5.14 16.43
CA ILE A 249 14.92 -6.35 16.83
C ILE A 249 14.41 -6.88 18.17
N VAL A 250 14.27 -6.02 19.18
CA VAL A 250 13.73 -6.40 20.50
C VAL A 250 12.31 -6.96 20.36
N GLY A 251 11.45 -6.30 19.58
CA GLY A 251 10.11 -6.80 19.27
C GLY A 251 10.12 -8.17 18.61
N LEU A 252 11.01 -8.39 17.63
CA LEU A 252 11.21 -9.68 16.97
C LEU A 252 11.70 -10.76 17.96
N VAL A 253 12.69 -10.45 18.79
CA VAL A 253 13.22 -11.39 19.81
C VAL A 253 12.13 -11.78 20.81
N LEU A 254 11.38 -10.81 21.32
CA LEU A 254 10.26 -11.07 22.24
C LEU A 254 9.17 -11.92 21.58
N PHE A 255 8.85 -11.64 20.32
CA PHE A 255 7.89 -12.43 19.56
C PHE A 255 8.39 -13.86 19.32
N VAL A 256 9.64 -14.02 18.91
CA VAL A 256 10.29 -15.34 18.75
C VAL A 256 10.24 -16.14 20.05
N HIS A 257 10.64 -15.52 21.16
CA HIS A 257 10.69 -16.18 22.46
C HIS A 257 9.31 -16.69 22.89
N ASN A 258 8.26 -15.91 22.65
CA ASN A 258 6.91 -16.31 23.02
C ASN A 258 6.28 -17.33 22.07
N SER A 259 6.57 -17.22 20.77
CA SER A 259 6.00 -18.12 19.75
C SER A 259 6.66 -19.51 19.76
N TRP A 260 7.92 -19.59 20.15
CA TRP A 260 8.73 -20.80 20.08
C TRP A 260 8.21 -21.97 20.94
N GLY A 261 7.62 -21.68 22.08
CA GLY A 261 7.20 -22.73 23.00
C GLY A 261 5.78 -23.28 22.80
N ARG A 262 4.92 -22.54 22.11
CA ARG A 262 3.48 -22.85 22.04
C ARG A 262 3.00 -23.24 20.65
N ASP A 263 3.43 -22.51 19.61
CA ASP A 263 2.88 -22.67 18.26
C ASP A 263 3.48 -23.85 17.49
N ALA A 264 4.68 -24.30 17.84
CA ALA A 264 5.32 -25.44 17.22
C ALA A 264 4.62 -26.79 17.48
N ARG A 265 3.84 -26.90 18.55
CA ARG A 265 3.10 -28.12 18.88
C ARG A 265 1.71 -28.20 18.24
N ASP A 266 1.13 -27.07 17.90
CA ASP A 266 -0.24 -26.92 17.41
C ASP A 266 -0.32 -26.50 15.94
N ALA A 267 0.80 -26.13 15.34
CA ALA A 267 0.86 -25.77 13.94
C ALA A 267 0.80 -27.03 13.07
N GLY A 268 -0.24 -27.15 12.27
CA GLY A 268 -0.32 -28.17 11.24
C GLY A 268 0.78 -28.00 10.19
N PRO A 269 1.07 -29.00 9.37
CA PRO A 269 2.14 -28.99 8.35
C PRO A 269 2.01 -27.90 7.28
N GLU A 270 0.90 -27.18 7.24
CA GLU A 270 0.66 -26.01 6.37
C GLU A 270 0.75 -24.67 7.14
N ASP A 271 1.01 -24.68 8.45
CA ASP A 271 1.07 -23.48 9.28
C ASP A 271 2.49 -22.92 9.30
N TYR A 272 2.71 -21.90 8.50
CA TYR A 272 3.97 -21.14 8.47
C TYR A 272 4.07 -20.09 9.59
N SER A 273 3.41 -20.33 10.74
CA SER A 273 3.41 -19.39 11.88
C SER A 273 4.64 -19.51 12.78
N GLY A 274 5.44 -20.57 12.61
CA GLY A 274 6.69 -20.76 13.36
C GLY A 274 7.87 -20.02 12.72
N TRP A 275 9.01 -20.67 12.65
CA TRP A 275 10.26 -20.16 12.08
C TRP A 275 10.13 -19.57 10.69
N LEU A 276 9.45 -20.29 9.79
CA LEU A 276 9.26 -19.83 8.43
C LEU A 276 8.39 -18.56 8.38
N GLY A 277 7.42 -18.45 9.28
CA GLY A 277 6.62 -17.24 9.42
C GLY A 277 7.45 -16.04 9.85
N ILE A 278 8.35 -16.22 10.81
CA ILE A 278 9.27 -15.16 11.26
C ILE A 278 10.22 -14.73 10.15
N LEU A 279 10.84 -15.69 9.46
CA LEU A 279 11.72 -15.40 8.33
C LEU A 279 10.97 -14.67 7.22
N ALA A 280 9.78 -15.14 6.86
CA ALA A 280 8.95 -14.49 5.85
C ALA A 280 8.53 -13.08 6.26
N GLY A 281 8.08 -12.87 7.49
CA GLY A 281 7.71 -11.56 8.01
C GLY A 281 8.88 -10.59 8.02
N THR A 282 10.04 -11.01 8.50
CA THR A 282 11.27 -10.22 8.50
C THR A 282 11.68 -9.85 7.07
N TYR A 283 11.61 -10.80 6.15
CA TYR A 283 11.95 -10.56 4.75
C TYR A 283 11.00 -9.56 4.09
N PHE A 284 9.69 -9.69 4.32
CA PHE A 284 8.71 -8.73 3.80
C PHE A 284 8.92 -7.33 4.37
N ILE A 285 9.18 -7.22 5.67
CA ILE A 285 9.45 -5.93 6.31
C ILE A 285 10.72 -5.31 5.70
N ALA A 286 11.82 -6.08 5.62
CA ALA A 286 13.07 -5.61 5.03
C ALA A 286 12.88 -5.16 3.58
N PHE A 287 12.17 -5.96 2.77
CA PHE A 287 11.87 -5.63 1.39
C PHE A 287 11.10 -4.29 1.27
N TYR A 288 10.05 -4.09 2.06
CA TYR A 288 9.28 -2.84 1.99
C TYR A 288 10.06 -1.64 2.52
N VAL A 289 10.89 -1.80 3.55
CA VAL A 289 11.77 -0.73 4.04
C VAL A 289 12.77 -0.32 2.97
N LEU A 290 13.41 -1.28 2.31
CA LEU A 290 14.32 -1.00 1.20
C LEU A 290 13.59 -0.33 0.03
N LEU A 291 12.42 -0.82 -0.35
CA LEU A 291 11.65 -0.30 -1.47
C LEU A 291 11.21 1.16 -1.27
N TYR A 292 10.67 1.50 -0.09
CA TYR A 292 10.08 2.82 0.15
C TYR A 292 11.09 3.87 0.57
N TRP A 293 12.10 3.50 1.37
CA TRP A 293 12.96 4.50 2.02
C TRP A 293 14.46 4.35 1.74
N ALA A 294 14.86 3.25 1.15
CA ALA A 294 16.25 2.96 0.90
C ALA A 294 16.47 2.35 -0.50
N SER A 295 15.77 2.90 -1.49
CA SER A 295 15.76 2.38 -2.87
C SER A 295 17.14 2.40 -3.55
N GLN A 296 18.06 3.29 -3.09
CA GLN A 296 19.45 3.30 -3.53
C GLN A 296 20.21 1.99 -3.21
N HIS A 297 19.72 1.17 -2.30
CA HIS A 297 20.34 -0.11 -1.95
C HIS A 297 19.79 -1.30 -2.73
N ILE A 298 18.71 -1.11 -3.51
CA ILE A 298 18.11 -2.15 -4.35
C ILE A 298 18.39 -1.96 -5.84
N VAL A 299 19.37 -1.17 -6.18
CA VAL A 299 19.74 -0.84 -7.56
C VAL A 299 19.99 -2.10 -8.40
N ALA A 300 20.69 -3.09 -7.85
CA ALA A 300 20.93 -4.36 -8.53
C ALA A 300 19.62 -5.10 -8.89
N TRP A 301 18.60 -5.03 -8.03
CA TRP A 301 17.30 -5.63 -8.34
C TRP A 301 16.58 -4.90 -9.47
N VAL A 302 16.73 -3.58 -9.54
CA VAL A 302 16.13 -2.76 -10.62
C VAL A 302 16.83 -3.05 -11.94
N HIS A 303 18.17 -3.09 -11.97
CA HIS A 303 18.93 -3.41 -13.18
C HIS A 303 18.54 -4.75 -13.81
N MET A 304 18.17 -5.73 -13.01
CA MET A 304 17.70 -7.02 -13.48
C MET A 304 16.44 -6.91 -14.38
N VAL A 305 15.57 -5.94 -14.11
CA VAL A 305 14.30 -5.75 -14.85
C VAL A 305 14.34 -4.63 -15.88
N ASP A 306 15.38 -3.80 -15.88
CA ASP A 306 15.54 -2.70 -16.84
C ASP A 306 15.44 -3.14 -18.31
N PRO A 307 16.06 -4.26 -18.75
CA PRO A 307 15.95 -4.69 -20.14
C PRO A 307 14.52 -5.02 -20.56
N ILE A 308 13.67 -5.48 -19.62
CA ILE A 308 12.25 -5.74 -19.91
C ILE A 308 11.53 -4.42 -20.11
N SER A 309 11.72 -3.48 -19.20
CA SER A 309 11.12 -2.15 -19.28
C SER A 309 11.57 -1.39 -20.53
N LYS A 310 12.88 -1.34 -20.79
CA LYS A 310 13.45 -0.74 -22.00
C LYS A 310 12.98 -1.44 -23.28
N GLY A 311 13.12 -2.76 -23.35
CA GLY A 311 12.78 -3.52 -24.54
C GLY A 311 11.32 -3.41 -24.94
N ILE A 312 10.39 -3.40 -23.97
CA ILE A 312 8.97 -3.17 -24.25
C ILE A 312 8.77 -1.76 -24.79
N PHE A 313 9.35 -0.74 -24.15
CA PHE A 313 9.19 0.64 -24.56
C PHE A 313 9.77 0.88 -25.96
N GLU A 314 11.02 0.49 -26.20
CA GLU A 314 11.73 0.71 -27.46
C GLU A 314 11.08 -0.04 -28.62
N TYR A 315 10.68 -1.30 -28.40
CA TYR A 315 10.02 -2.12 -29.42
C TYR A 315 8.69 -1.50 -29.91
N PHE A 316 7.87 -1.00 -28.98
CA PHE A 316 6.56 -0.48 -29.33
C PHE A 316 6.57 1.00 -29.70
N SER A 317 7.44 1.83 -29.09
CA SER A 317 7.47 3.27 -29.37
C SER A 317 8.40 3.65 -30.53
N GLY A 318 9.38 2.80 -30.87
CA GLY A 318 10.43 3.12 -31.83
C GLY A 318 11.38 4.23 -31.34
N ARG A 319 11.34 4.60 -30.09
CA ARG A 319 12.18 5.63 -29.44
C ARG A 319 12.98 5.01 -28.33
N GLU A 320 14.19 5.51 -28.11
CA GLU A 320 14.99 5.12 -26.96
C GLU A 320 14.30 5.59 -25.67
N LYS A 321 14.18 4.68 -24.70
CA LYS A 321 13.65 5.01 -23.38
C LYS A 321 14.72 5.73 -22.60
N ASP A 322 14.36 6.89 -22.08
CA ASP A 322 15.18 7.58 -21.11
C ASP A 322 15.50 6.63 -19.93
N PRO A 323 16.78 6.40 -19.61
CA PRO A 323 17.19 5.43 -18.58
C PRO A 323 16.78 5.92 -17.19
N GLY A 324 15.48 5.83 -16.88
CA GLY A 324 14.95 6.18 -15.56
C GLY A 324 15.07 5.01 -14.61
N TYR A 325 15.69 5.20 -13.44
CA TYR A 325 15.62 4.28 -12.33
C TYR A 325 14.18 4.16 -11.83
N SER A 326 13.60 2.96 -11.89
CA SER A 326 12.23 2.72 -11.44
C SER A 326 12.10 1.48 -10.57
N GLN A 327 12.15 1.67 -9.24
CA GLN A 327 11.82 0.60 -8.30
C GLN A 327 10.35 0.15 -8.38
N TRP A 328 9.48 0.99 -8.91
CA TRP A 328 8.04 0.68 -9.02
C TRP A 328 7.75 -0.34 -10.11
N PHE A 329 8.49 -0.30 -11.23
CA PHE A 329 8.39 -1.35 -12.26
C PHE A 329 8.80 -2.72 -11.70
N LEU A 330 9.90 -2.79 -10.96
CA LEU A 330 10.33 -4.00 -10.26
C LEU A 330 9.24 -4.50 -9.31
N TYR A 331 8.71 -3.60 -8.48
CA TYR A 331 7.64 -3.94 -7.53
C TYR A 331 6.38 -4.46 -8.24
N GLY A 332 5.92 -3.78 -9.27
CA GLY A 332 4.76 -4.17 -10.07
C GLY A 332 4.94 -5.54 -10.72
N LEU A 333 6.08 -5.80 -11.34
CA LEU A 333 6.39 -7.07 -11.98
C LEU A 333 6.46 -8.22 -10.97
N MET A 334 7.14 -8.02 -9.84
CA MET A 334 7.23 -9.00 -8.77
C MET A 334 5.85 -9.28 -8.17
N TYR A 335 5.08 -8.25 -7.89
CA TYR A 335 3.72 -8.34 -7.39
C TYR A 335 2.82 -9.16 -8.33
N CYS A 336 2.84 -8.88 -9.63
CA CYS A 336 2.08 -9.61 -10.63
C CYS A 336 2.50 -11.08 -10.73
N THR A 337 3.80 -11.35 -10.71
CA THR A 337 4.32 -12.73 -10.73
C THR A 337 3.84 -13.54 -9.53
N ILE A 338 3.95 -12.97 -8.32
CA ILE A 338 3.44 -13.60 -7.10
C ILE A 338 1.92 -13.84 -7.19
N MET A 339 1.17 -12.84 -7.69
CA MET A 339 -0.27 -12.91 -7.82
C MET A 339 -0.70 -14.04 -8.76
N VAL A 340 -0.04 -14.20 -9.91
CA VAL A 340 -0.34 -15.26 -10.87
C VAL A 340 0.00 -16.64 -10.28
N VAL A 341 1.21 -16.84 -9.78
CA VAL A 341 1.64 -18.15 -9.24
C VAL A 341 0.76 -18.57 -8.06
N MET A 342 0.51 -17.65 -7.12
CA MET A 342 -0.31 -17.97 -5.95
C MET A 342 -1.81 -18.01 -6.28
N GLY A 343 -2.26 -17.32 -7.32
CA GLY A 343 -3.59 -17.43 -7.88
C GLY A 343 -3.88 -18.84 -8.40
N VAL A 344 -2.91 -19.45 -9.10
CA VAL A 344 -2.99 -20.87 -9.51
C VAL A 344 -3.15 -21.78 -8.29
N ARG A 345 -2.43 -21.50 -7.19
CA ARG A 345 -2.59 -22.24 -5.93
C ARG A 345 -4.01 -22.11 -5.35
N MET A 346 -4.59 -20.91 -5.39
CA MET A 346 -5.97 -20.68 -4.92
C MET A 346 -6.99 -21.43 -5.77
N ILE A 347 -6.81 -21.40 -7.09
CA ILE A 347 -7.67 -22.19 -8.01
C ILE A 347 -7.56 -23.69 -7.70
N ALA A 348 -6.35 -24.22 -7.52
CA ALA A 348 -6.15 -25.61 -7.15
C ALA A 348 -6.86 -25.99 -5.85
N ARG A 349 -6.82 -25.11 -4.85
CA ARG A 349 -7.40 -25.33 -3.52
C ARG A 349 -8.93 -25.26 -3.51
N TYR A 350 -9.50 -24.30 -4.22
CA TYR A 350 -10.93 -23.99 -4.19
C TYR A 350 -11.67 -24.31 -5.50
N ARG A 351 -11.11 -25.18 -6.36
CA ARG A 351 -11.69 -25.52 -7.68
C ARG A 351 -13.11 -26.11 -7.63
N HIS A 352 -13.56 -26.59 -6.48
CA HIS A 352 -14.92 -27.07 -6.25
C HIS A 352 -15.95 -25.93 -6.11
N ASN A 353 -15.51 -24.68 -5.94
CA ASN A 353 -16.38 -23.54 -5.71
C ASN A 353 -16.21 -22.48 -6.81
N LYS A 354 -17.24 -22.36 -7.68
CA LYS A 354 -17.24 -21.42 -8.81
C LYS A 354 -16.99 -19.97 -8.40
N TYR A 355 -17.56 -19.54 -7.27
CA TYR A 355 -17.36 -18.17 -6.77
C TYR A 355 -15.89 -17.87 -6.48
N GLN A 356 -15.18 -18.81 -5.84
CA GLN A 356 -13.77 -18.65 -5.53
C GLN A 356 -12.89 -18.60 -6.79
N ILE A 357 -13.21 -19.40 -7.81
CA ILE A 357 -12.48 -19.39 -9.08
C ILE A 357 -12.65 -18.04 -9.79
N ILE A 358 -13.91 -17.62 -9.99
CA ILE A 358 -14.21 -16.35 -10.70
C ILE A 358 -13.58 -15.18 -9.96
N ARG A 359 -13.66 -15.13 -8.64
CA ARG A 359 -13.07 -14.10 -7.81
C ARG A 359 -11.55 -14.05 -7.97
N THR A 360 -10.87 -15.19 -7.93
CA THR A 360 -9.42 -15.26 -8.11
C THR A 360 -8.99 -14.78 -9.49
N ILE A 361 -9.70 -15.21 -10.54
CA ILE A 361 -9.45 -14.74 -11.91
C ILE A 361 -9.69 -13.24 -12.03
N SER A 362 -10.78 -12.71 -11.44
CA SER A 362 -11.08 -11.28 -11.44
C SER A 362 -9.94 -10.47 -10.81
N VAL A 363 -9.47 -10.86 -9.63
CA VAL A 363 -8.35 -10.19 -8.96
C VAL A 363 -7.08 -10.23 -9.82
N MET A 364 -6.75 -11.40 -10.39
CA MET A 364 -5.59 -11.52 -11.27
C MET A 364 -5.71 -10.59 -12.49
N PHE A 365 -6.89 -10.53 -13.12
CA PHE A 365 -7.14 -9.66 -14.26
C PHE A 365 -6.95 -8.18 -13.90
N PHE A 366 -7.62 -7.70 -12.84
CA PHE A 366 -7.52 -6.30 -12.46
C PHE A 366 -6.10 -5.91 -12.04
N GLN A 367 -5.36 -6.81 -11.39
CA GLN A 367 -4.01 -6.49 -10.97
C GLN A 367 -3.00 -6.53 -12.13
N LEU A 368 -3.14 -7.46 -13.05
CA LEU A 368 -2.28 -7.46 -14.24
C LEU A 368 -2.56 -6.24 -15.14
N SER A 369 -3.84 -5.94 -15.38
CA SER A 369 -4.23 -4.88 -16.31
C SER A 369 -4.11 -3.49 -15.70
N PHE A 370 -4.84 -3.24 -14.60
CA PHE A 370 -4.99 -1.88 -14.04
C PHE A 370 -3.88 -1.48 -13.08
N ALA A 371 -3.21 -2.44 -12.45
CA ALA A 371 -2.14 -2.15 -11.51
C ALA A 371 -0.74 -2.18 -12.15
N PHE A 372 -0.57 -2.82 -13.29
CA PHE A 372 0.73 -2.95 -13.93
C PHE A 372 0.73 -2.55 -15.40
N MET A 373 -0.10 -3.18 -16.25
CA MET A 373 -0.04 -2.88 -17.70
C MET A 373 -0.37 -1.42 -18.00
N ILE A 374 -1.39 -0.84 -17.38
CA ILE A 374 -1.80 0.54 -17.67
C ILE A 374 -0.76 1.53 -17.14
N PRO A 375 -0.41 1.56 -15.83
CA PRO A 375 0.49 2.58 -15.30
C PRO A 375 1.95 2.41 -15.73
N GLU A 376 2.44 1.19 -15.89
CA GLU A 376 3.87 0.93 -16.14
C GLU A 376 4.20 0.76 -17.63
N ILE A 377 3.26 0.24 -18.43
CA ILE A 377 3.50 -0.06 -19.84
C ILE A 377 2.77 0.92 -20.74
N LEU A 378 1.43 1.00 -20.66
CA LEU A 378 0.66 1.82 -21.60
C LEU A 378 0.92 3.33 -21.40
N LEU A 379 1.08 3.79 -20.17
CA LEU A 379 1.45 5.17 -19.88
C LEU A 379 2.82 5.51 -20.49
N ALA A 380 3.81 4.63 -20.29
CA ALA A 380 5.15 4.81 -20.86
C ALA A 380 5.13 4.81 -22.40
N LEU A 381 4.37 3.90 -23.01
CA LEU A 381 4.20 3.85 -24.47
C LEU A 381 3.49 5.09 -24.99
N ASN A 382 2.41 5.54 -24.35
CA ASN A 382 1.69 6.76 -24.75
C ASN A 382 2.61 7.97 -24.71
N LYS A 383 3.40 8.13 -23.65
CA LYS A 383 4.40 9.18 -23.54
C LYS A 383 5.51 9.05 -24.59
N GLY A 384 5.95 7.83 -24.90
CA GLY A 384 6.93 7.57 -25.94
C GLY A 384 6.44 7.91 -27.35
N TRP A 385 5.18 7.60 -27.67
CA TRP A 385 4.59 7.88 -28.98
C TRP A 385 4.26 9.36 -29.20
N TYR A 386 3.71 10.02 -28.17
CA TYR A 386 3.16 11.37 -28.30
C TYR A 386 3.99 12.46 -27.62
N GLY A 387 5.00 12.08 -26.81
CA GLY A 387 5.82 13.06 -26.09
C GLY A 387 4.99 13.98 -25.19
N ASN A 388 5.13 15.28 -25.38
CA ASN A 388 4.37 16.29 -24.62
C ASN A 388 2.86 16.34 -24.99
N GLU A 389 2.48 15.73 -26.12
CA GLU A 389 1.06 15.61 -26.53
C GLU A 389 0.40 14.33 -26.02
N ALA A 390 1.06 13.60 -25.13
CA ALA A 390 0.53 12.38 -24.54
C ALA A 390 -0.79 12.65 -23.80
N THR A 391 -1.84 11.94 -24.20
CA THR A 391 -3.21 12.16 -23.70
C THR A 391 -3.58 11.34 -22.48
N LEU A 392 -2.77 10.31 -22.14
CA LEU A 392 -3.02 9.45 -20.97
C LEU A 392 -2.35 10.07 -19.73
N PRO A 393 -3.10 10.63 -18.79
CA PRO A 393 -2.54 11.19 -17.56
C PRO A 393 -2.07 10.08 -16.62
N PHE A 394 -1.12 10.40 -15.74
CA PHE A 394 -0.75 9.48 -14.65
C PHE A 394 -1.91 9.37 -13.66
N GLN A 395 -2.41 8.16 -13.47
CA GLN A 395 -3.48 7.87 -12.51
C GLN A 395 -3.38 6.43 -12.01
N ASP A 396 -3.56 6.26 -10.72
CA ASP A 396 -3.75 4.93 -10.12
C ASP A 396 -5.18 4.45 -10.32
N MET A 397 -5.44 3.84 -11.48
CA MET A 397 -6.78 3.41 -11.88
C MET A 397 -7.35 2.24 -11.06
N LYS A 398 -6.51 1.57 -10.26
CA LYS A 398 -6.94 0.45 -9.39
C LYS A 398 -7.43 0.91 -8.03
N ASN A 399 -7.07 2.09 -7.61
CA ASN A 399 -7.40 2.63 -6.30
C ASN A 399 -8.50 3.69 -6.41
N ILE A 400 -9.25 3.84 -5.34
CA ILE A 400 -10.35 4.81 -5.22
C ILE A 400 -10.09 5.58 -3.93
N TRP A 401 -10.36 6.90 -3.94
CA TRP A 401 -10.32 7.67 -2.70
C TRP A 401 -11.20 7.01 -1.61
N PRO A 402 -10.79 6.92 -0.36
CA PRO A 402 -9.58 7.47 0.27
C PRO A 402 -8.36 6.56 0.27
N LEU A 403 -8.32 5.49 -0.52
CA LEU A 403 -7.13 4.65 -0.68
C LEU A 403 -6.13 5.33 -1.63
N ASP A 404 -6.61 5.90 -2.71
CA ASP A 404 -5.90 6.84 -3.58
C ASP A 404 -5.97 8.23 -2.93
N TYR A 405 -5.10 8.44 -1.95
CA TYR A 405 -5.16 9.62 -1.08
C TYR A 405 -4.60 10.89 -1.73
N ASP A 406 -3.78 10.75 -2.75
CA ASP A 406 -3.17 11.82 -3.53
C ASP A 406 -4.02 12.27 -4.73
N PHE A 407 -5.16 11.61 -4.99
CA PHE A 407 -6.10 11.98 -6.06
C PHE A 407 -6.51 13.47 -6.00
N PHE A 408 -6.72 14.00 -4.80
CA PHE A 408 -7.11 15.41 -4.60
C PHE A 408 -5.92 16.35 -4.37
N TYR A 409 -4.67 15.90 -4.49
CA TYR A 409 -3.52 16.77 -4.38
C TYR A 409 -3.48 17.79 -5.54
N SER A 410 -2.95 18.99 -5.28
CA SER A 410 -2.88 20.05 -6.29
C SER A 410 -2.20 19.59 -7.58
N TRP A 411 -1.03 18.96 -7.46
CA TRP A 411 -0.29 18.44 -8.61
C TRP A 411 -1.07 17.37 -9.41
N SER A 412 -1.90 16.57 -8.74
CA SER A 412 -2.73 15.56 -9.40
C SER A 412 -3.88 16.21 -10.16
N ILE A 413 -4.57 17.17 -9.53
CA ILE A 413 -5.64 17.93 -10.16
C ILE A 413 -5.13 18.74 -11.34
N ASP A 414 -3.99 19.43 -11.18
CA ASP A 414 -3.33 20.16 -12.26
C ASP A 414 -2.94 19.23 -13.41
N GLY A 415 -2.42 18.05 -13.09
CA GLY A 415 -2.10 17.02 -14.07
C GLY A 415 -3.32 16.53 -14.86
N PHE A 416 -4.51 16.47 -14.26
CA PHE A 416 -5.75 16.14 -14.96
C PHE A 416 -6.27 17.27 -15.83
N ILE A 417 -6.24 18.50 -15.33
CA ILE A 417 -6.79 19.68 -16.02
C ILE A 417 -5.89 20.08 -17.19
N ASN A 418 -4.58 20.10 -16.98
CA ASN A 418 -3.60 20.54 -17.98
C ASN A 418 -3.16 19.42 -18.95
N ASN A 419 -3.66 18.18 -18.76
CA ASN A 419 -3.34 17.09 -19.65
C ASN A 419 -3.89 17.35 -21.06
N PRO A 420 -3.12 17.12 -22.13
CA PRO A 420 -3.62 17.28 -23.49
C PRO A 420 -4.90 16.47 -23.76
N GLY A 421 -5.91 17.12 -24.31
CA GLY A 421 -7.20 16.48 -24.60
C GLY A 421 -8.15 16.43 -23.41
N SER A 422 -9.28 15.76 -23.60
CA SER A 422 -10.38 15.71 -22.60
C SER A 422 -10.30 14.55 -21.62
N LEU A 423 -9.35 13.63 -21.80
CA LEU A 423 -9.26 12.39 -21.01
C LEU A 423 -8.91 12.67 -19.54
N GLY A 424 -8.01 13.61 -19.27
CA GLY A 424 -7.65 13.99 -17.91
C GLY A 424 -8.85 14.55 -17.14
N VAL A 425 -9.56 15.48 -17.74
CA VAL A 425 -10.78 16.08 -17.16
C VAL A 425 -11.87 15.02 -16.95
N PHE A 426 -12.06 14.11 -17.93
CA PHE A 426 -12.96 12.97 -17.76
C PHE A 426 -12.58 12.11 -16.55
N MET A 427 -11.30 11.78 -16.37
CA MET A 427 -10.83 10.96 -15.25
C MET A 427 -11.05 11.64 -13.90
N LEU A 428 -10.84 12.95 -13.82
CA LEU A 428 -11.11 13.72 -12.61
C LEU A 428 -12.60 13.63 -12.21
N PHE A 429 -13.50 13.93 -13.15
CA PHE A 429 -14.94 13.83 -12.89
C PHE A 429 -15.39 12.40 -12.61
N TRP A 430 -14.88 11.43 -13.35
CA TRP A 430 -15.17 10.02 -13.13
C TRP A 430 -14.75 9.56 -11.74
N GLY A 431 -13.55 9.94 -11.27
CA GLY A 431 -13.08 9.61 -9.93
C GLY A 431 -14.00 10.20 -8.84
N ILE A 432 -14.42 11.45 -8.98
CA ILE A 432 -15.36 12.10 -8.04
C ILE A 432 -16.72 11.38 -8.04
N ILE A 433 -17.29 11.12 -9.22
CA ILE A 433 -18.58 10.41 -9.35
C ILE A 433 -18.48 9.00 -8.79
N LEU A 434 -17.38 8.30 -9.04
CA LEU A 434 -17.15 6.96 -8.54
C LEU A 434 -17.16 6.94 -7.00
N VAL A 435 -16.54 7.92 -6.34
CA VAL A 435 -16.50 8.01 -4.88
C VAL A 435 -17.88 8.32 -4.31
N ILE A 436 -18.59 9.31 -4.87
CA ILE A 436 -19.84 9.84 -4.29
C ILE A 436 -21.05 8.95 -4.65
N VAL A 437 -21.10 8.42 -5.87
CA VAL A 437 -22.25 7.65 -6.39
C VAL A 437 -21.92 6.19 -6.62
N GLY A 438 -20.83 5.91 -7.33
CA GLY A 438 -20.48 4.54 -7.73
C GLY A 438 -20.22 3.63 -6.55
N VAL A 439 -19.43 4.07 -5.57
CA VAL A 439 -19.14 3.29 -4.37
C VAL A 439 -20.40 3.00 -3.56
N PRO A 440 -21.23 3.98 -3.16
CA PRO A 440 -22.49 3.70 -2.45
C PRO A 440 -23.42 2.77 -3.21
N LEU A 441 -23.57 2.96 -4.52
CA LEU A 441 -24.43 2.14 -5.37
C LEU A 441 -23.94 0.68 -5.43
N MET A 442 -22.68 0.47 -5.72
CA MET A 442 -22.10 -0.87 -5.80
C MET A 442 -22.11 -1.59 -4.44
N VAL A 443 -21.83 -0.86 -3.36
CA VAL A 443 -21.92 -1.44 -2.01
C VAL A 443 -23.37 -1.77 -1.64
N HIS A 444 -24.35 -0.95 -2.06
CA HIS A 444 -25.76 -1.25 -1.85
C HIS A 444 -26.12 -2.59 -2.53
N LEU A 445 -25.75 -2.76 -3.79
CA LEU A 445 -26.15 -3.91 -4.60
C LEU A 445 -25.43 -5.21 -4.18
N VAL A 446 -24.11 -5.15 -4.00
CA VAL A 446 -23.27 -6.37 -3.84
C VAL A 446 -22.37 -6.38 -2.62
N GLY A 447 -22.44 -5.34 -1.77
CA GLY A 447 -21.57 -5.17 -0.62
C GLY A 447 -20.16 -4.74 -1.02
N LYS A 448 -19.29 -4.50 -0.06
CA LYS A 448 -17.89 -4.08 -0.34
C LYS A 448 -17.04 -5.16 -1.02
N ARG A 449 -17.59 -6.39 -1.21
CA ARG A 449 -16.89 -7.49 -1.88
C ARG A 449 -16.48 -7.15 -3.31
N TRP A 450 -17.28 -6.32 -4.02
CA TRP A 450 -16.99 -5.95 -5.41
C TRP A 450 -15.59 -5.34 -5.56
N TYR A 451 -15.17 -4.55 -4.58
CA TYR A 451 -13.85 -3.94 -4.57
C TYR A 451 -12.85 -4.78 -3.76
N CYS A 452 -13.09 -4.97 -2.45
CA CYS A 452 -12.13 -5.57 -1.52
C CYS A 452 -11.74 -7.02 -1.83
N SER A 453 -12.62 -7.78 -2.51
CA SER A 453 -12.37 -9.19 -2.84
C SER A 453 -12.20 -9.47 -4.33
N TRP A 454 -12.63 -8.55 -5.22
CA TRP A 454 -12.64 -8.77 -6.66
C TRP A 454 -11.65 -7.89 -7.43
N VAL A 455 -11.36 -6.70 -6.94
CA VAL A 455 -10.57 -5.68 -7.66
C VAL A 455 -9.30 -5.31 -6.90
N CYS A 456 -9.41 -5.09 -5.57
CA CYS A 456 -8.34 -4.51 -4.76
C CYS A 456 -7.07 -5.38 -4.73
N GLY A 457 -5.92 -4.75 -5.02
CA GLY A 457 -4.62 -5.40 -5.02
C GLY A 457 -4.18 -5.93 -3.68
N CYS A 458 -4.30 -5.12 -2.62
CA CYS A 458 -3.96 -5.55 -1.26
C CYS A 458 -4.84 -6.75 -0.85
N GLY A 459 -6.12 -6.74 -1.25
CA GLY A 459 -7.04 -7.84 -1.05
C GLY A 459 -6.62 -9.10 -1.79
N GLY A 460 -6.23 -8.95 -3.05
CA GLY A 460 -5.75 -10.04 -3.89
C GLY A 460 -4.48 -10.69 -3.34
N LEU A 461 -3.49 -9.89 -2.96
CA LEU A 461 -2.24 -10.37 -2.36
C LEU A 461 -2.51 -11.10 -1.03
N ALA A 462 -3.37 -10.54 -0.19
CA ALA A 462 -3.79 -11.17 1.06
C ALA A 462 -4.41 -12.55 0.85
N GLU A 463 -5.24 -12.69 -0.17
CA GLU A 463 -5.94 -13.94 -0.44
C GLU A 463 -5.10 -14.98 -1.17
N THR A 464 -4.13 -14.56 -1.98
CA THR A 464 -3.25 -15.44 -2.74
C THR A 464 -2.00 -15.80 -1.94
N MET A 465 -1.06 -14.88 -1.82
CA MET A 465 0.18 -15.07 -1.06
C MET A 465 -0.07 -15.25 0.44
N GLY A 466 -0.99 -14.45 1.00
CA GLY A 466 -1.31 -14.47 2.43
C GLY A 466 -2.20 -15.61 2.90
N ASP A 467 -2.75 -16.44 1.99
CA ASP A 467 -3.64 -17.55 2.34
C ASP A 467 -3.10 -18.53 3.40
N PRO A 468 -1.80 -18.86 3.46
CA PRO A 468 -1.24 -19.71 4.52
C PRO A 468 -1.43 -19.19 5.94
N TRP A 469 -1.57 -17.87 6.12
CA TRP A 469 -1.71 -17.21 7.43
C TRP A 469 -3.14 -16.76 7.75
N ARG A 470 -4.11 -17.16 6.94
CA ARG A 470 -5.53 -16.76 7.06
C ARG A 470 -6.11 -17.04 8.46
N GLN A 471 -5.79 -18.19 9.05
CA GLN A 471 -6.30 -18.60 10.35
C GLN A 471 -5.75 -17.77 11.52
N LEU A 472 -4.64 -17.07 11.37
CA LEU A 472 -3.99 -16.29 12.42
C LEU A 472 -4.74 -15.00 12.78
N SER A 473 -5.74 -14.59 12.00
CA SER A 473 -6.58 -13.42 12.32
C SER A 473 -7.33 -13.64 13.64
N ASP A 474 -7.13 -12.74 14.59
CA ASP A 474 -7.75 -12.82 15.92
C ASP A 474 -9.26 -12.59 15.86
N LYS A 475 -10.07 -13.52 16.46
CA LYS A 475 -11.54 -13.52 16.51
C LYS A 475 -12.09 -12.96 17.80
N SER A 476 -11.23 -12.52 18.73
CA SER A 476 -11.64 -12.04 20.05
C SER A 476 -12.46 -10.74 19.99
N LEU A 477 -13.31 -10.54 20.99
CA LEU A 477 -14.07 -9.30 21.15
C LEU A 477 -13.15 -8.07 21.35
N ARG A 478 -11.97 -8.28 21.97
CA ARG A 478 -10.98 -7.20 22.17
C ARG A 478 -10.40 -6.74 20.85
N ALA A 479 -9.97 -7.67 19.99
CA ALA A 479 -9.48 -7.36 18.66
C ALA A 479 -10.53 -6.63 17.81
N TRP A 480 -11.80 -7.03 17.91
CA TRP A 480 -12.90 -6.34 17.22
C TRP A 480 -13.13 -4.91 17.72
N LYS A 481 -13.08 -4.67 19.05
CA LYS A 481 -13.18 -3.31 19.59
C LYS A 481 -12.03 -2.42 19.11
N PHE A 482 -10.80 -2.94 19.15
CA PHE A 482 -9.60 -2.25 18.71
C PHE A 482 -9.66 -1.91 17.20
N GLU A 483 -10.04 -2.88 16.36
CA GLU A 483 -10.29 -2.70 14.94
C GLU A 483 -11.19 -1.49 14.65
N ARG A 484 -12.32 -1.40 15.37
CA ARG A 484 -13.29 -0.32 15.17
C ARG A 484 -12.72 1.07 15.44
N TYR A 485 -11.90 1.22 16.48
CA TYR A 485 -11.31 2.53 16.78
C TYR A 485 -10.25 2.92 15.75
N ILE A 486 -9.34 2.02 15.42
CA ILE A 486 -8.24 2.33 14.51
C ILE A 486 -8.75 2.58 13.10
N ILE A 487 -9.57 1.69 12.53
CA ILE A 487 -10.02 1.81 11.14
C ILE A 487 -10.83 3.11 10.90
N HIS A 488 -11.65 3.52 11.87
CA HIS A 488 -12.39 4.78 11.76
C HIS A 488 -11.47 5.99 12.01
N GLY A 489 -10.49 5.88 12.90
CA GLY A 489 -9.46 6.91 13.09
C GLY A 489 -8.66 7.17 11.81
N VAL A 490 -8.26 6.12 11.10
CA VAL A 490 -7.59 6.23 9.79
C VAL A 490 -8.49 6.93 8.76
N LEU A 491 -9.77 6.61 8.72
CA LEU A 491 -10.72 7.28 7.82
C LEU A 491 -10.86 8.78 8.16
N ILE A 492 -10.98 9.13 9.44
CA ILE A 492 -11.02 10.52 9.87
C ILE A 492 -9.74 11.24 9.45
N PHE A 493 -8.57 10.64 9.66
CA PHE A 493 -7.30 11.22 9.24
C PHE A 493 -7.25 11.44 7.70
N ALA A 494 -7.76 10.49 6.90
CA ALA A 494 -7.85 10.65 5.46
C ALA A 494 -8.75 11.84 5.05
N ILE A 495 -9.91 11.99 5.71
CA ILE A 495 -10.84 13.09 5.45
C ILE A 495 -10.18 14.43 5.82
N LEU A 496 -9.54 14.53 6.98
CA LEU A 496 -8.88 15.76 7.44
C LEU A 496 -7.71 16.16 6.53
N MET A 497 -6.88 15.19 6.14
CA MET A 497 -5.78 15.42 5.20
C MET A 497 -6.32 15.92 3.85
N THR A 498 -7.36 15.28 3.32
CA THR A 498 -7.98 15.70 2.05
C THR A 498 -8.61 17.09 2.16
N ALA A 499 -9.30 17.40 3.26
CA ALA A 499 -9.84 18.72 3.50
C ALA A 499 -8.74 19.79 3.58
N ALA A 500 -7.64 19.53 4.27
CA ALA A 500 -6.50 20.44 4.35
C ALA A 500 -5.86 20.66 2.97
N THR A 501 -5.77 19.62 2.16
CA THR A 501 -5.23 19.71 0.79
C THR A 501 -6.13 20.56 -0.11
N ILE A 502 -7.42 20.29 -0.12
CA ILE A 502 -8.39 21.09 -0.91
C ILE A 502 -8.36 22.54 -0.47
N TYR A 503 -8.37 22.80 0.84
CA TYR A 503 -8.30 24.16 1.38
C TYR A 503 -7.07 24.92 0.91
N SER A 504 -5.88 24.29 0.95
CA SER A 504 -4.64 24.94 0.52
C SER A 504 -4.56 25.24 -0.99
N PHE A 505 -5.27 24.43 -1.80
CA PHE A 505 -5.34 24.59 -3.25
C PHE A 505 -6.31 25.71 -3.68
N LEU A 506 -7.34 25.98 -2.88
CA LEU A 506 -8.37 26.95 -3.24
C LEU A 506 -7.87 28.40 -3.11
N PRO A 507 -8.28 29.28 -4.06
CA PRO A 507 -7.97 30.69 -4.00
C PRO A 507 -8.65 31.40 -2.84
N ASN A 508 -8.09 32.56 -2.42
CA ASN A 508 -8.68 33.43 -1.41
C ASN A 508 -9.78 34.35 -1.97
N ASP A 509 -9.81 34.55 -3.29
CA ASP A 509 -10.58 35.61 -3.97
C ASP A 509 -11.94 35.15 -4.51
N ASP A 510 -12.64 36.08 -5.20
CA ASP A 510 -14.03 36.07 -5.61
C ASP A 510 -14.57 34.95 -6.53
N TYR A 511 -13.89 33.81 -6.57
CA TYR A 511 -14.44 32.62 -7.24
C TYR A 511 -15.59 32.02 -6.42
N TRP A 512 -16.57 31.42 -7.09
CA TRP A 512 -17.72 30.76 -6.44
C TRP A 512 -17.28 29.63 -5.48
N LEU A 513 -16.13 28.97 -5.75
CA LEU A 513 -15.49 28.01 -4.87
C LEU A 513 -14.15 28.58 -4.39
N ASN A 514 -14.18 29.28 -3.28
CA ASN A 514 -13.04 29.81 -2.56
C ASN A 514 -12.87 29.13 -1.20
N ARG A 515 -11.84 29.45 -0.46
CA ARG A 515 -11.58 28.88 0.87
C ARG A 515 -12.76 29.03 1.81
N THR A 516 -13.42 30.19 1.83
CA THR A 516 -14.57 30.46 2.71
C THR A 516 -15.77 29.59 2.35
N SER A 517 -16.16 29.55 1.06
CA SER A 517 -17.28 28.71 0.61
C SER A 517 -17.03 27.23 0.87
N PHE A 518 -15.80 26.77 0.68
CA PHE A 518 -15.43 25.39 1.02
C PHE A 518 -15.62 25.08 2.52
N LEU A 519 -15.14 25.97 3.42
CA LEU A 519 -15.31 25.79 4.86
C LEU A 519 -16.80 25.80 5.27
N VAL A 520 -17.63 26.63 4.63
CA VAL A 520 -19.10 26.62 4.85
C VAL A 520 -19.67 25.27 4.43
N ILE A 521 -19.39 24.82 3.19
CA ILE A 521 -19.89 23.53 2.67
C ILE A 521 -19.45 22.39 3.58
N PHE A 522 -18.19 22.37 3.97
CA PHE A 522 -17.64 21.31 4.84
C PHE A 522 -18.31 21.32 6.22
N SER A 523 -18.56 22.50 6.81
CA SER A 523 -19.26 22.64 8.08
C SER A 523 -20.71 22.19 8.00
N VAL A 524 -21.42 22.52 6.92
CA VAL A 524 -22.80 22.07 6.69
C VAL A 524 -22.87 20.55 6.53
N LEU A 525 -21.96 19.95 5.75
CA LEU A 525 -21.90 18.49 5.61
C LEU A 525 -21.61 17.80 6.95
N LEU A 526 -20.71 18.37 7.74
CA LEU A 526 -20.37 17.83 9.06
C LEU A 526 -21.55 17.93 10.05
N ALA A 527 -22.24 19.08 10.07
CA ALA A 527 -23.44 19.28 10.87
C ALA A 527 -24.58 18.33 10.44
N GLY A 528 -24.77 18.14 9.13
CA GLY A 528 -25.71 17.18 8.59
C GLY A 528 -25.38 15.74 9.01
N ALA A 529 -24.13 15.34 8.92
CA ALA A 529 -23.66 14.02 9.35
C ALA A 529 -23.90 13.79 10.87
N MET A 530 -23.62 14.80 11.69
CA MET A 530 -23.91 14.75 13.12
C MET A 530 -25.42 14.63 13.42
N ALA A 531 -26.24 15.40 12.72
CA ALA A 531 -27.70 15.33 12.87
C ALA A 531 -28.25 13.94 12.49
N VAL A 532 -27.79 13.39 11.35
CA VAL A 532 -28.13 12.02 10.93
C VAL A 532 -27.68 10.98 11.99
N ALA A 533 -26.47 11.11 12.51
CA ALA A 533 -25.94 10.21 13.54
C ALA A 533 -26.79 10.27 14.83
N LEU A 534 -27.17 11.46 15.29
CA LEU A 534 -28.02 11.67 16.46
C LEU A 534 -29.42 11.07 16.27
N VAL A 535 -30.04 11.31 15.10
CA VAL A 535 -31.36 10.76 14.77
C VAL A 535 -31.29 9.22 14.68
N ALA A 536 -30.28 8.67 14.02
CA ALA A 536 -30.06 7.24 13.90
C ALA A 536 -29.81 6.58 15.28
N TYR A 537 -29.09 7.27 16.18
CA TYR A 537 -28.89 6.83 17.55
C TYR A 537 -30.20 6.81 18.35
N ARG A 538 -30.98 7.90 18.29
CA ARG A 538 -32.31 7.97 18.95
C ARG A 538 -33.27 6.89 18.44
N LYS A 539 -33.24 6.56 17.15
CA LYS A 539 -34.06 5.50 16.54
C LYS A 539 -33.47 4.09 16.75
N SER A 540 -32.46 3.92 17.59
CA SER A 540 -31.75 2.64 17.83
C SER A 540 -31.19 1.95 16.58
N ARG A 541 -31.09 2.70 15.47
CA ARG A 541 -30.47 2.20 14.23
C ARG A 541 -28.94 2.23 14.29
N LEU A 542 -28.38 3.04 15.19
CA LEU A 542 -26.94 3.18 15.38
C LEU A 542 -26.49 2.57 16.70
N THR A 543 -25.76 1.45 16.65
CA THR A 543 -25.24 0.75 17.84
C THR A 543 -23.88 1.31 18.25
N ILE A 544 -23.83 2.56 18.68
CA ILE A 544 -22.63 3.22 19.22
C ILE A 544 -22.81 3.42 20.73
N SER A 545 -21.70 3.34 21.50
CA SER A 545 -21.74 3.69 22.92
C SER A 545 -22.04 5.18 23.10
N LYS A 546 -22.65 5.53 24.24
CA LYS A 546 -22.89 6.95 24.59
C LYS A 546 -21.61 7.79 24.53
N LEU A 547 -20.49 7.22 25.03
CA LEU A 547 -19.17 7.87 24.97
C LEU A 547 -18.71 8.08 23.53
N GLY A 548 -18.86 7.08 22.65
CA GLY A 548 -18.49 7.20 21.24
C GLY A 548 -19.29 8.25 20.49
N LEU A 549 -20.59 8.36 20.78
CA LEU A 549 -21.44 9.42 20.23
C LEU A 549 -21.01 10.80 20.73
N LEU A 550 -20.77 10.91 22.05
CA LEU A 550 -20.32 12.18 22.65
C LEU A 550 -18.99 12.65 22.05
N LEU A 551 -18.01 11.76 21.93
CA LEU A 551 -16.71 12.07 21.32
C LEU A 551 -16.85 12.46 19.85
N GLY A 552 -17.71 11.77 19.10
CA GLY A 552 -17.98 12.11 17.70
C GLY A 552 -18.64 13.49 17.54
N VAL A 553 -19.61 13.81 18.37
CA VAL A 553 -20.25 15.15 18.37
C VAL A 553 -19.27 16.22 18.84
N ALA A 554 -18.50 15.98 19.89
CA ALA A 554 -17.48 16.93 20.37
C ALA A 554 -16.43 17.22 19.30
N PHE A 555 -15.96 16.18 18.60
CA PHE A 555 -15.04 16.33 17.45
C PHE A 555 -15.69 17.16 16.34
N GLY A 556 -16.93 16.86 15.96
CA GLY A 556 -17.64 17.61 14.90
C GLY A 556 -17.85 19.08 15.26
N VAL A 557 -18.25 19.37 16.51
CA VAL A 557 -18.40 20.75 17.00
C VAL A 557 -17.06 21.47 17.01
N GLY A 558 -16.00 20.80 17.46
CA GLY A 558 -14.63 21.35 17.44
C GLY A 558 -14.17 21.69 16.02
N MET A 559 -14.44 20.81 15.04
CA MET A 559 -14.11 21.06 13.63
C MET A 559 -14.92 22.22 13.03
N ILE A 560 -16.22 22.33 13.35
CA ILE A 560 -17.03 23.48 12.90
C ILE A 560 -16.47 24.77 13.53
N GLY A 561 -16.14 24.76 14.82
CA GLY A 561 -15.53 25.91 15.50
C GLY A 561 -14.18 26.32 14.83
N LEU A 562 -13.35 25.34 14.48
CA LEU A 562 -12.13 25.57 13.75
C LEU A 562 -12.39 26.17 12.36
N ASN A 563 -13.37 25.66 11.63
CA ASN A 563 -13.75 26.23 10.34
C ASN A 563 -14.21 27.69 10.45
N VAL A 564 -15.03 27.99 11.45
CA VAL A 564 -15.47 29.39 11.74
C VAL A 564 -14.26 30.27 12.06
N PHE A 565 -13.31 29.77 12.84
CA PHE A 565 -12.05 30.48 13.11
C PHE A 565 -11.32 30.83 11.83
N TYR A 566 -11.13 29.86 10.91
CA TYR A 566 -10.45 30.12 9.62
C TYR A 566 -11.25 31.02 8.68
N MET A 567 -12.59 31.02 8.74
CA MET A 567 -13.44 31.96 7.99
C MET A 567 -13.21 33.42 8.45
N THR A 568 -12.88 33.63 9.74
CA THR A 568 -12.72 34.95 10.32
C THR A 568 -11.29 35.48 10.30
N THR A 569 -10.31 34.60 10.49
CA THR A 569 -8.89 34.97 10.57
C THR A 569 -8.13 34.82 9.26
N GLY A 570 -8.66 34.00 8.32
CA GLY A 570 -7.91 33.59 7.14
C GLY A 570 -6.74 32.65 7.51
N GLY A 571 -5.83 32.48 6.60
CA GLY A 571 -4.60 31.71 6.79
C GLY A 571 -4.36 30.68 5.70
N ASP A 572 -3.09 30.44 5.39
CA ASP A 572 -2.72 29.50 4.31
C ASP A 572 -2.71 28.03 4.78
N ASN A 573 -2.55 27.81 6.08
CA ASN A 573 -2.42 26.50 6.68
C ASN A 573 -3.67 26.10 7.47
N TYR A 574 -4.39 25.09 6.98
CA TYR A 574 -5.51 24.51 7.69
C TYR A 574 -5.02 23.58 8.82
N LEU A 575 -5.80 23.42 9.89
CA LEU A 575 -5.47 22.61 11.07
C LEU A 575 -4.20 23.07 11.82
N PHE A 576 -3.82 24.35 11.71
CA PHE A 576 -2.58 24.91 12.28
C PHE A 576 -1.30 24.18 11.83
N ALA A 577 -1.35 23.46 10.74
CA ALA A 577 -0.25 22.65 10.23
C ALA A 577 -0.02 22.93 8.74
N ASN A 578 1.23 22.90 8.33
CA ASN A 578 1.58 22.95 6.92
C ASN A 578 1.00 21.71 6.19
N THR A 579 0.21 21.96 5.16
CA THR A 579 -0.49 20.89 4.41
C THR A 579 0.48 19.85 3.84
N GLY A 580 1.63 20.27 3.31
CA GLY A 580 2.67 19.36 2.82
C GLY A 580 3.21 18.44 3.91
N SER A 581 3.33 18.91 5.16
CA SER A 581 3.72 18.08 6.29
C SER A 581 2.64 17.04 6.63
N VAL A 582 1.37 17.43 6.63
CA VAL A 582 0.25 16.51 6.87
C VAL A 582 0.20 15.43 5.79
N GLN A 583 0.38 15.80 4.52
CA GLN A 583 0.45 14.86 3.38
C GLN A 583 1.63 13.88 3.52
N LYS A 584 2.84 14.38 3.87
CA LYS A 584 4.01 13.53 4.11
C LYS A 584 3.77 12.52 5.23
N TRP A 585 3.20 12.96 6.35
CA TRP A 585 2.88 12.06 7.46
C TRP A 585 1.82 11.04 7.09
N TYR A 586 0.79 11.43 6.35
CA TYR A 586 -0.23 10.51 5.88
C TYR A 586 0.37 9.45 4.93
N GLY A 587 1.13 9.89 3.92
CA GLY A 587 1.81 8.98 2.99
C GLY A 587 2.79 8.04 3.70
N PHE A 588 3.56 8.55 4.66
CA PHE A 588 4.49 7.75 5.45
C PHE A 588 3.78 6.72 6.34
N LEU A 589 2.80 7.15 7.14
CA LEU A 589 2.13 6.25 8.10
C LEU A 589 1.17 5.29 7.39
N ILE A 590 0.29 5.81 6.55
CA ILE A 590 -0.79 5.01 5.96
C ILE A 590 -0.32 4.37 4.65
N GLY A 591 0.29 5.16 3.76
CA GLY A 591 0.69 4.69 2.42
C GLY A 591 1.84 3.70 2.45
N ALA A 592 2.87 3.93 3.24
CA ALA A 592 4.06 3.07 3.29
C ALA A 592 4.09 2.16 4.53
N GLY A 593 3.98 2.74 5.74
CA GLY A 593 4.11 2.00 6.99
C GLY A 593 3.00 0.97 7.18
N PHE A 594 1.74 1.40 7.18
CA PHE A 594 0.63 0.47 7.37
C PHE A 594 0.33 -0.39 6.15
N ALA A 595 0.38 0.15 4.93
CA ALA A 595 0.05 -0.61 3.73
C ALA A 595 1.12 -1.65 3.39
N GLY A 596 2.39 -1.27 3.39
CA GLY A 596 3.51 -2.15 3.04
C GLY A 596 4.03 -2.95 4.23
N VAL A 597 4.69 -2.27 5.17
CA VAL A 597 5.43 -2.92 6.27
C VAL A 597 4.50 -3.71 7.18
N VAL A 598 3.47 -3.08 7.73
CA VAL A 598 2.51 -3.77 8.62
C VAL A 598 1.56 -4.64 7.81
N GLY A 599 1.04 -4.14 6.69
CA GLY A 599 0.01 -4.78 5.91
C GLY A 599 0.41 -6.13 5.32
N THR A 600 1.67 -6.27 4.91
CA THR A 600 2.22 -7.52 4.35
C THR A 600 3.17 -8.21 5.34
N GLY A 601 4.04 -7.45 6.00
CA GLY A 601 5.03 -8.00 6.93
C GLY A 601 4.42 -8.72 8.12
N PHE A 602 3.20 -8.33 8.54
CA PHE A 602 2.51 -8.94 9.68
C PHE A 602 1.56 -10.09 9.32
N TYR A 603 1.56 -10.57 8.08
CA TYR A 603 0.78 -11.76 7.74
C TYR A 603 1.06 -12.96 8.67
N PRO A 604 2.33 -13.30 8.97
CA PRO A 604 2.64 -14.39 9.87
C PRO A 604 2.26 -14.14 11.34
N LEU A 605 1.95 -12.91 11.71
CA LEU A 605 1.65 -12.51 13.08
C LEU A 605 0.15 -12.35 13.35
N MET A 606 -0.53 -11.64 12.46
CA MET A 606 -1.90 -11.17 12.67
C MET A 606 -2.89 -11.65 11.61
N GLY A 607 -2.44 -12.48 10.67
CA GLY A 607 -3.24 -12.96 9.55
C GLY A 607 -3.13 -12.08 8.31
N ASN A 608 -3.67 -12.56 7.21
CA ASN A 608 -3.45 -12.01 5.87
C ASN A 608 -4.22 -10.70 5.57
N ARG A 609 -5.13 -10.26 6.41
CA ARG A 609 -5.95 -9.04 6.20
C ARG A 609 -5.67 -7.93 7.21
N VAL A 610 -4.45 -7.86 7.74
CA VAL A 610 -4.06 -6.83 8.74
C VAL A 610 -4.34 -5.43 8.22
N TRP A 611 -3.87 -5.12 6.98
CA TRP A 611 -4.14 -3.85 6.33
C TRP A 611 -5.63 -3.53 6.20
N CYS A 612 -6.40 -4.44 5.60
CA CYS A 612 -7.84 -4.23 5.39
C CYS A 612 -8.62 -4.07 6.69
N ARG A 613 -8.10 -4.64 7.78
CA ARG A 613 -8.74 -4.67 9.07
C ARG A 613 -8.43 -3.46 9.93
N PHE A 614 -7.19 -2.98 9.89
CA PHE A 614 -6.72 -1.95 10.81
C PHE A 614 -6.28 -0.65 10.14
N GLY A 615 -5.78 -0.68 8.90
CA GLY A 615 -5.12 0.46 8.27
C GLY A 615 -5.80 1.06 7.04
N CYS A 616 -6.68 0.32 6.35
CA CYS A 616 -7.21 0.77 5.07
C CYS A 616 -8.39 1.75 5.19
N PRO A 617 -8.24 3.02 4.81
CA PRO A 617 -9.30 4.02 4.91
C PRO A 617 -10.49 3.71 3.99
N LEU A 618 -10.24 3.13 2.81
CA LEU A 618 -11.29 2.72 1.90
C LEU A 618 -12.10 1.54 2.46
N ALA A 619 -11.45 0.59 3.14
CA ALA A 619 -12.17 -0.49 3.81
C ALA A 619 -13.11 0.03 4.91
N ALA A 620 -12.75 1.13 5.58
CA ALA A 620 -13.62 1.83 6.53
C ALA A 620 -14.81 2.46 5.82
N TYR A 621 -14.59 3.22 4.76
CA TYR A 621 -15.65 3.88 3.99
C TYR A 621 -16.66 2.86 3.42
N LEU A 622 -16.19 1.88 2.66
CA LEU A 622 -17.02 0.80 2.12
C LEU A 622 -17.76 0.04 3.23
N GLY A 623 -17.10 -0.17 4.37
CA GLY A 623 -17.67 -0.87 5.51
C GLY A 623 -18.80 -0.10 6.19
N LEU A 624 -18.71 1.22 6.29
CA LEU A 624 -19.80 2.07 6.79
C LEU A 624 -21.01 1.97 5.88
N VAL A 625 -20.83 2.18 4.56
CA VAL A 625 -21.92 2.07 3.59
C VAL A 625 -22.54 0.67 3.61
N GLN A 626 -21.72 -0.40 3.68
CA GLN A 626 -22.22 -1.78 3.74
C GLN A 626 -23.10 -2.02 4.96
N LYS A 627 -22.73 -1.50 6.12
CA LYS A 627 -23.49 -1.73 7.34
C LYS A 627 -24.89 -1.13 7.29
N PHE A 628 -25.04 0.03 6.65
CA PHE A 628 -26.29 0.78 6.68
C PHE A 628 -27.20 0.58 5.47
N GLN A 629 -26.63 0.24 4.31
CA GLN A 629 -27.38 0.27 3.04
C GLN A 629 -27.26 -1.00 2.20
N SER A 630 -26.33 -1.93 2.50
CA SER A 630 -26.08 -3.07 1.61
C SER A 630 -27.16 -4.15 1.71
N ARG A 631 -27.53 -4.67 0.56
CA ARG A 631 -28.30 -5.93 0.43
C ARG A 631 -27.44 -7.17 0.64
N PHE A 632 -26.11 -7.03 0.59
CA PHE A 632 -25.20 -8.16 0.77
C PHE A 632 -25.15 -8.65 2.22
N ARG A 633 -25.30 -9.97 2.38
CA ARG A 633 -25.18 -10.65 3.67
C ARG A 633 -24.64 -12.07 3.48
N ILE A 634 -24.16 -12.66 4.56
CA ILE A 634 -23.93 -14.09 4.62
C ILE A 634 -25.06 -14.66 5.45
N THR A 635 -25.96 -15.37 4.79
CA THR A 635 -27.10 -16.01 5.44
C THR A 635 -26.68 -17.30 6.13
N THR A 636 -27.35 -17.63 7.21
CA THR A 636 -27.06 -18.82 8.03
C THR A 636 -28.30 -19.67 8.24
N ASN A 637 -28.18 -20.98 8.09
CA ASN A 637 -29.18 -21.92 8.56
C ASN A 637 -28.71 -22.53 9.89
N GLY A 638 -29.12 -21.93 11.00
CA GLY A 638 -28.64 -22.28 12.35
C GLY A 638 -28.97 -23.71 12.77
N SER A 639 -30.10 -24.26 12.35
CA SER A 639 -30.55 -25.61 12.72
C SER A 639 -29.62 -26.73 12.20
N GLN A 640 -28.86 -26.47 11.13
CA GLN A 640 -27.97 -27.45 10.52
C GLN A 640 -26.49 -27.26 10.93
N CYS A 641 -26.19 -26.28 11.77
CA CYS A 641 -24.83 -25.98 12.19
C CYS A 641 -24.31 -27.02 13.19
N ILE A 642 -23.28 -27.77 12.80
CA ILE A 642 -22.60 -28.78 13.66
C ILE A 642 -21.49 -28.18 14.52
N SER A 643 -21.35 -26.86 14.57
CA SER A 643 -20.37 -26.15 15.41
C SER A 643 -18.89 -26.53 15.18
N CYS A 644 -18.52 -27.04 14.01
CA CYS A 644 -17.15 -27.47 13.71
C CYS A 644 -16.10 -26.35 13.74
N GLY A 645 -16.49 -25.07 13.65
CA GLY A 645 -15.58 -23.92 13.77
C GLY A 645 -14.79 -23.54 12.53
N ASN A 646 -14.78 -24.33 11.44
CA ASN A 646 -13.99 -24.05 10.24
C ASN A 646 -14.26 -22.65 9.68
N CYS A 647 -15.51 -22.22 9.64
CA CYS A 647 -15.88 -20.90 9.12
C CYS A 647 -15.25 -19.74 9.92
N SER A 648 -15.15 -19.84 11.25
CA SER A 648 -14.47 -18.87 12.09
C SER A 648 -12.96 -18.96 11.96
N THR A 649 -12.39 -20.18 11.98
CA THR A 649 -10.94 -20.40 11.85
C THR A 649 -10.39 -19.74 10.59
N TYR A 650 -11.06 -19.94 9.45
CA TYR A 650 -10.61 -19.43 8.17
C TYR A 650 -11.18 -18.04 7.79
N CYS A 651 -11.87 -17.37 8.72
CA CYS A 651 -12.29 -15.99 8.51
C CYS A 651 -11.09 -15.05 8.62
N GLU A 652 -10.63 -14.52 7.49
CA GLU A 652 -9.48 -13.60 7.39
C GLU A 652 -9.72 -12.25 8.08
N MET A 653 -10.98 -11.82 8.20
CA MET A 653 -11.37 -10.56 8.86
C MET A 653 -11.59 -10.70 10.37
N GLY A 654 -11.25 -11.86 10.95
CA GLY A 654 -11.39 -12.08 12.39
C GLY A 654 -12.83 -12.09 12.90
N ILE A 655 -13.79 -12.48 12.08
CA ILE A 655 -15.19 -12.59 12.48
C ILE A 655 -15.42 -14.00 13.06
N ASP A 656 -16.03 -14.09 14.24
CA ASP A 656 -16.50 -15.38 14.77
C ASP A 656 -17.82 -15.78 14.07
N VAL A 657 -17.66 -16.31 12.85
CA VAL A 657 -18.78 -16.74 11.99
C VAL A 657 -19.60 -17.86 12.62
N ARG A 658 -18.95 -18.74 13.39
CA ARG A 658 -19.60 -19.85 14.09
C ARG A 658 -20.67 -19.34 15.08
N ALA A 659 -20.34 -18.29 15.83
CA ALA A 659 -21.28 -17.72 16.80
C ALA A 659 -22.55 -17.18 16.13
N TYR A 660 -22.45 -16.63 14.93
CA TYR A 660 -23.63 -16.22 14.13
C TYR A 660 -24.39 -17.43 13.59
N ALA A 661 -23.69 -18.42 13.05
CA ALA A 661 -24.31 -19.62 12.50
C ALA A 661 -25.07 -20.43 13.57
N GLN A 662 -24.53 -20.53 14.81
CA GLN A 662 -25.21 -21.21 15.92
C GLN A 662 -26.49 -20.51 16.36
N LYS A 663 -26.56 -19.18 16.20
CA LYS A 663 -27.72 -18.36 16.56
C LYS A 663 -28.72 -18.21 15.42
N GLY A 664 -28.44 -18.76 14.25
CA GLY A 664 -29.25 -18.53 13.06
C GLY A 664 -29.28 -17.08 12.58
N GLN A 665 -28.27 -16.29 12.94
CA GLN A 665 -28.19 -14.86 12.61
C GLN A 665 -27.38 -14.62 11.35
N ASP A 666 -27.90 -13.80 10.44
CA ASP A 666 -27.18 -13.35 9.28
C ASP A 666 -25.98 -12.48 9.65
N ILE A 667 -24.92 -12.60 8.86
CA ILE A 667 -23.71 -11.82 9.08
C ILE A 667 -23.78 -10.56 8.19
N VAL A 668 -24.08 -9.43 8.84
CA VAL A 668 -24.07 -8.09 8.25
C VAL A 668 -23.09 -7.24 9.04
N ARG A 669 -21.79 -7.39 8.76
CA ARG A 669 -20.72 -6.65 9.46
C ARG A 669 -19.97 -5.74 8.51
N SER A 670 -19.64 -4.53 8.99
CA SER A 670 -18.80 -3.57 8.27
C SER A 670 -17.42 -4.14 7.89
N SER A 671 -16.87 -5.02 8.73
CA SER A 671 -15.58 -5.67 8.46
C SER A 671 -15.66 -6.79 7.41
N CYS A 672 -16.84 -7.39 7.15
CA CYS A 672 -16.94 -8.48 6.19
C CYS A 672 -16.61 -8.02 4.77
N VAL A 673 -15.56 -8.59 4.18
CA VAL A 673 -15.13 -8.31 2.78
C VAL A 673 -15.82 -9.21 1.74
N GLY A 674 -16.69 -10.11 2.17
CA GLY A 674 -17.42 -11.00 1.26
C GLY A 674 -16.55 -11.97 0.47
N CYS A 675 -15.42 -12.40 1.01
CA CYS A 675 -14.51 -13.34 0.35
C CYS A 675 -15.16 -14.74 0.12
N GLY A 676 -16.21 -15.08 0.88
CA GLY A 676 -16.97 -16.30 0.71
C GLY A 676 -16.27 -17.59 1.17
N VAL A 677 -15.08 -17.50 1.75
CA VAL A 677 -14.35 -18.68 2.22
C VAL A 677 -15.10 -19.41 3.32
N CYS A 678 -15.77 -18.71 4.23
CA CYS A 678 -16.58 -19.31 5.29
C CYS A 678 -17.70 -20.23 4.72
N ALA A 679 -18.32 -19.81 3.61
CA ALA A 679 -19.29 -20.65 2.90
C ALA A 679 -18.63 -21.83 2.16
N ALA A 680 -17.47 -21.59 1.53
CA ALA A 680 -16.73 -22.62 0.79
C ALA A 680 -16.16 -23.74 1.69
N VAL A 681 -15.88 -23.44 2.96
CA VAL A 681 -15.31 -24.41 3.92
C VAL A 681 -16.37 -25.05 4.82
N CYS A 682 -17.62 -24.63 4.73
CA CYS A 682 -18.70 -25.18 5.53
C CYS A 682 -19.08 -26.57 5.02
N PRO A 683 -18.86 -27.66 5.79
CA PRO A 683 -19.10 -29.01 5.31
C PRO A 683 -20.59 -29.33 5.11
N ARG A 684 -21.47 -28.58 5.76
CA ARG A 684 -22.92 -28.72 5.69
C ARG A 684 -23.61 -27.70 4.79
N GLY A 685 -22.87 -26.75 4.16
CA GLY A 685 -23.45 -25.70 3.32
C GLY A 685 -24.40 -24.74 4.05
N VAL A 686 -24.27 -24.63 5.37
CA VAL A 686 -25.09 -23.75 6.24
C VAL A 686 -25.00 -22.28 5.87
N LEU A 687 -23.87 -21.87 5.29
CA LEU A 687 -23.53 -20.48 5.02
C LEU A 687 -23.62 -20.18 3.53
N ARG A 688 -24.27 -19.07 3.16
CA ARG A 688 -24.37 -18.61 1.78
C ARG A 688 -24.11 -17.12 1.65
N LEU A 689 -23.57 -16.72 0.49
CA LEU A 689 -23.42 -15.32 0.11
C LEU A 689 -24.64 -14.89 -0.69
N GLU A 690 -25.38 -13.93 -0.19
CA GLU A 690 -26.63 -13.48 -0.81
C GLU A 690 -26.72 -11.95 -0.87
N ASN A 691 -27.50 -11.47 -1.82
CA ASN A 691 -27.80 -10.05 -2.03
C ASN A 691 -29.30 -9.78 -1.87
N SER A 692 -29.96 -10.49 -0.95
CA SER A 692 -31.39 -10.39 -0.70
C SER A 692 -31.67 -9.73 0.64
N SER A 693 -32.77 -9.04 0.75
CA SER A 693 -33.32 -8.51 2.00
C SER A 693 -34.28 -9.49 2.69
N GLU A 694 -34.66 -10.58 2.03
CA GLU A 694 -35.57 -11.55 2.58
C GLU A 694 -34.94 -12.36 3.70
N ASP A 695 -35.71 -12.66 4.75
CA ASP A 695 -35.28 -13.55 5.81
C ASP A 695 -35.10 -14.98 5.28
N ILE A 696 -34.11 -15.68 5.80
CA ILE A 696 -33.88 -17.07 5.38
C ILE A 696 -35.05 -17.98 5.72
N TYR A 697 -35.82 -17.65 6.75
CA TYR A 697 -37.02 -18.40 7.15
C TYR A 697 -38.17 -18.18 6.16
N ASP A 698 -38.32 -16.97 5.62
CA ASP A 698 -39.34 -16.66 4.59
C ASP A 698 -39.03 -17.39 3.28
N ARG A 699 -37.75 -17.61 2.98
CA ARG A 699 -37.29 -18.36 1.81
C ARG A 699 -37.33 -19.86 2.00
N ALA A 700 -37.26 -20.36 3.23
CA ALA A 700 -37.38 -21.79 3.50
C ALA A 700 -38.73 -22.33 3.09
N GLU A 701 -39.78 -21.51 3.07
CA GLU A 701 -41.09 -21.89 2.59
C GLU A 701 -41.18 -21.97 1.04
N THR A 702 -40.34 -21.19 0.32
CA THR A 702 -40.46 -21.09 -1.15
C THR A 702 -39.39 -21.82 -1.96
N GLU A 703 -38.21 -22.05 -1.42
CA GLU A 703 -37.09 -22.54 -2.24
C GLU A 703 -36.33 -23.76 -1.67
N ARG A 704 -36.46 -24.10 -0.39
CA ARG A 704 -35.63 -25.15 0.25
C ARG A 704 -36.23 -25.76 1.48
N VAL A 705 -37.35 -26.39 1.31
CA VAL A 705 -37.90 -27.23 2.35
C VAL A 705 -37.29 -28.63 2.24
N ILE A 706 -36.64 -29.07 3.32
CA ILE A 706 -36.47 -30.51 3.53
C ILE A 706 -37.89 -31.04 3.76
N HIS A 707 -38.51 -31.58 2.76
CA HIS A 707 -39.79 -32.22 2.91
C HIS A 707 -39.53 -33.58 3.57
N ILE A 708 -39.95 -33.73 4.79
CA ILE A 708 -40.04 -35.03 5.45
C ILE A 708 -41.44 -35.54 5.15
N SER A 709 -41.53 -36.49 4.25
CA SER A 709 -42.80 -37.14 3.97
C SER A 709 -43.27 -37.92 5.21
N GLU A 710 -44.58 -38.10 5.38
CA GLU A 710 -45.15 -38.90 6.45
C GLU A 710 -44.64 -40.36 6.46
N GLU A 711 -44.06 -40.79 5.37
CA GLU A 711 -43.45 -42.13 5.21
C GLU A 711 -41.94 -42.13 5.56
N GLY A 712 -41.39 -41.06 6.13
CA GLY A 712 -39.98 -40.96 6.58
C GLY A 712 -38.96 -40.70 5.48
N GLY A 713 -39.38 -40.38 4.25
CA GLY A 713 -38.49 -39.96 3.16
C GLY A 713 -38.09 -38.52 3.29
N VAL A 714 -36.79 -38.22 3.16
CA VAL A 714 -36.26 -36.88 3.14
C VAL A 714 -35.97 -36.49 1.68
N SER A 715 -36.71 -35.53 1.15
CA SER A 715 -36.43 -34.95 -0.16
C SER A 715 -35.99 -33.50 -0.05
N LEU A 716 -34.91 -33.15 -0.76
CA LEU A 716 -34.48 -31.74 -0.96
C LEU A 716 -35.31 -31.22 -2.15
N MET A 717 -36.25 -30.33 -1.89
CA MET A 717 -36.86 -29.56 -2.96
C MET A 717 -35.95 -28.39 -3.35
N ASN A 718 -35.60 -28.33 -4.64
CA ASN A 718 -34.79 -27.25 -5.24
C ASN A 718 -35.62 -25.98 -5.44
#